data_83bac5d7b1ea8dd526117bc0bb81ed7e
#
_entry.id   83bac5d7b1ea8dd526117bc0bb81ed7e
#
_cell.length_a   1.000
_cell.length_b   1.000
_cell.length_c   1.000
_cell.angle_alpha   90.00
_cell.angle_beta   90.00
_cell.angle_gamma   90.00
#
_symmetry.space_group_name_H-M   'P 1'
#
loop_
_entity.id
_entity.type
_entity.pdbx_description
1 polymer ?
#
loop_
_entity_poly.entity_id
_entity_poly.type
_entity_poly.pdbx_seq_one_letter_code
_entity_poly.pdbx_strand_id
1 'polypeptide(L)'
;MGAGQVSADRHFFDDLGADSLVMAHFCARVRKRADLPSVSMKDVYRNPTINALAAAVAAPAPAPPAEAPVPPPAAAAAPAPAGTPEYVLCGALQLLAFVGYAYLIALISTWGYTWIAAGSGTFDVYLRSVLFGAVGLLVLCAVPILVKWVLIGRWKPQQIRVWSLSYVRFWVVKTLVRTDPLVLFVGSPLYTLYLRALGAKIGRDVAVFSRNLPVCTDLLTVGDGTVIRKDSFFSCYRAHAGVIQTGAVVLGKDVVVSEATVLDIGSSLGDGAQLGHASSLHSGQMVPDGEHWHGSPAQRTDVDYRAVGPAGCGAWRRTVHSALQLLAVLLVYVPLAVGGVGVLLAEAPQLTAVLEPGPTALTDWMFYVRAVAASLLFFAAVPFGLLFQATVPRLLSRTITPGKVYPLYGFHYGVHRIIALTTNRKFLTRLFGDSSGIVHYLRRCLGYDLSRVEQTGSNFGTELKHETPYLSSVGTGTMVADGLSIVNADFSNTSFRVSRASIGPRNYLGNRITYPSRGRTGDNCLLATKVMVPIDGKIREGVGLLGSPSFEIPRSVQRDSTFDELKSGEQLGRLLSAKNRHNAATMALYLVVRWLYFLWVTLLVAVAAELYDTLGAWTIALGNVLVVLSGAVYFVLVDRAVTALHPLTPLFCSIYDLRFWRRERFWKVPSESYLLIFNGTPFKNVIWRLLGVRIGRKVFDDGCYLTERSLVTIGDGCTLNTGSVVQCHSQEDGTFKSDRSTIASGCTLGVGAFVHYGVAMGDGAVLAPDSFLMKGEVVPPHAQWGGNPARQTGGRDAGEGWR
;
A
#
# COMPACT_ATOMS: atom_id res chain seq x y z
N MET A 1 -1.83 -6.31 -36.74
CA MET A 1 -0.91 -7.16 -37.48
C MET A 1 -1.26 -7.01 -38.95
N GLY A 2 -0.36 -6.57 -39.79
CA GLY A 2 -0.55 -6.48 -41.26
C GLY A 2 -0.23 -7.80 -42.00
N ALA A 3 -0.41 -8.92 -41.30
CA ALA A 3 -0.14 -10.23 -41.87
C ALA A 3 -1.37 -10.68 -42.69
N GLY A 4 -1.13 -11.19 -43.92
CA GLY A 4 -2.11 -11.89 -44.73
C GLY A 4 -2.75 -13.08 -44.01
N GLN A 5 -3.38 -14.00 -44.67
CA GLN A 5 -4.03 -15.14 -44.02
C GLN A 5 -3.12 -15.85 -43.01
N VAL A 6 -3.51 -15.84 -41.75
CA VAL A 6 -2.80 -16.50 -40.63
C VAL A 6 -3.40 -17.90 -40.45
N SER A 7 -2.55 -18.96 -40.46
CA SER A 7 -2.99 -20.30 -40.11
C SER A 7 -3.58 -20.38 -38.71
N ALA A 8 -4.68 -21.07 -38.51
CA ALA A 8 -5.39 -21.19 -37.26
C ALA A 8 -4.62 -21.97 -36.16
N ASP A 9 -3.58 -22.70 -36.54
CA ASP A 9 -2.75 -23.52 -35.64
C ASP A 9 -1.47 -22.79 -35.19
N ARG A 10 -1.18 -21.58 -35.72
CA ARG A 10 0.00 -20.83 -35.30
C ARG A 10 -0.19 -20.27 -33.89
N HIS A 11 0.90 -20.41 -33.11
CA HIS A 11 0.95 -19.87 -31.74
C HIS A 11 1.02 -18.34 -31.76
N PHE A 12 0.13 -17.66 -31.06
CA PHE A 12 0.04 -16.20 -31.07
C PHE A 12 1.34 -15.51 -30.65
N PHE A 13 2.02 -16.07 -29.66
CA PHE A 13 3.20 -15.46 -29.06
C PHE A 13 4.49 -15.92 -29.76
N ASP A 14 4.69 -17.24 -29.91
CA ASP A 14 5.95 -17.79 -30.38
C ASP A 14 6.08 -17.71 -31.90
N ASP A 15 5.00 -17.95 -32.66
CA ASP A 15 5.05 -17.93 -34.13
C ASP A 15 4.71 -16.56 -34.73
N LEU A 16 3.78 -15.83 -34.11
CA LEU A 16 3.28 -14.56 -34.64
C LEU A 16 3.88 -13.34 -33.90
N GLY A 17 4.68 -13.54 -32.85
CA GLY A 17 5.33 -12.47 -32.10
C GLY A 17 4.34 -11.50 -31.46
N ALA A 18 3.11 -11.95 -31.15
CA ALA A 18 2.13 -11.10 -30.50
C ALA A 18 2.57 -10.78 -29.06
N ASP A 19 2.43 -9.54 -28.67
CA ASP A 19 2.60 -9.12 -27.28
C ASP A 19 1.25 -9.02 -26.55
N SER A 20 1.29 -8.78 -25.24
CA SER A 20 0.09 -8.67 -24.40
C SER A 20 -0.82 -7.53 -24.85
N LEU A 21 -0.28 -6.43 -25.37
CA LEU A 21 -1.08 -5.27 -25.80
C LEU A 21 -1.85 -5.59 -27.08
N VAL A 22 -1.19 -6.25 -28.04
CA VAL A 22 -1.82 -6.72 -29.28
C VAL A 22 -2.96 -7.69 -28.98
N MET A 23 -2.74 -8.60 -28.01
CA MET A 23 -3.78 -9.56 -27.62
C MET A 23 -4.92 -8.93 -26.82
N ALA A 24 -4.66 -7.90 -26.00
CA ALA A 24 -5.70 -7.13 -25.36
C ALA A 24 -6.60 -6.42 -26.39
N HIS A 25 -6.01 -5.83 -27.43
CA HIS A 25 -6.77 -5.23 -28.53
C HIS A 25 -7.54 -6.29 -29.34
N PHE A 26 -6.96 -7.48 -29.52
CA PHE A 26 -7.67 -8.61 -30.14
C PHE A 26 -8.90 -8.98 -29.33
N CYS A 27 -8.77 -9.21 -28.02
CA CYS A 27 -9.89 -9.48 -27.12
C CYS A 27 -10.96 -8.39 -27.17
N ALA A 28 -10.55 -7.12 -27.18
CA ALA A 28 -11.48 -5.99 -27.27
C ALA A 28 -12.23 -5.96 -28.61
N ARG A 29 -11.58 -6.32 -29.72
CA ARG A 29 -12.23 -6.41 -31.03
C ARG A 29 -13.19 -7.57 -31.10
N VAL A 30 -12.84 -8.75 -30.56
CA VAL A 30 -13.74 -9.92 -30.49
C VAL A 30 -14.99 -9.57 -29.71
N ARG A 31 -14.86 -8.91 -28.54
CA ARG A 31 -16.00 -8.49 -27.71
C ARG A 31 -16.95 -7.49 -28.38
N LYS A 32 -16.47 -6.73 -29.38
CA LYS A 32 -17.32 -5.81 -30.17
C LYS A 32 -18.15 -6.53 -31.24
N ARG A 33 -17.89 -7.80 -31.48
CA ARG A 33 -18.57 -8.64 -32.44
C ARG A 33 -19.66 -9.43 -31.71
N ALA A 34 -20.92 -9.11 -31.95
CA ALA A 34 -22.07 -9.82 -31.34
C ALA A 34 -22.21 -11.28 -31.77
N ASP A 35 -21.60 -11.64 -32.91
CA ASP A 35 -21.59 -13.01 -33.50
C ASP A 35 -20.47 -13.89 -32.90
N LEU A 36 -19.58 -13.33 -32.05
CA LEU A 36 -18.49 -14.06 -31.45
C LEU A 36 -18.65 -14.11 -29.91
N PRO A 37 -18.26 -15.23 -29.30
CA PRO A 37 -18.26 -15.33 -27.84
C PRO A 37 -17.22 -14.41 -27.22
N SER A 38 -17.46 -13.96 -25.98
CA SER A 38 -16.51 -13.09 -25.25
C SER A 38 -15.24 -13.85 -24.90
N VAL A 39 -14.09 -13.30 -25.26
CA VAL A 39 -12.77 -13.85 -25.00
C VAL A 39 -12.02 -12.93 -24.01
N SER A 40 -11.45 -13.53 -22.96
CA SER A 40 -10.60 -12.82 -22.01
C SER A 40 -9.12 -13.06 -22.31
N MET A 41 -8.24 -12.19 -21.76
CA MET A 41 -6.79 -12.39 -21.86
C MET A 41 -6.34 -13.73 -21.24
N LYS A 42 -7.03 -14.18 -20.20
CA LYS A 42 -6.76 -15.48 -19.58
C LYS A 42 -7.03 -16.65 -20.54
N ASP A 43 -8.08 -16.55 -21.34
CA ASP A 43 -8.42 -17.59 -22.34
C ASP A 43 -7.39 -17.64 -23.45
N VAL A 44 -6.91 -16.48 -23.92
CA VAL A 44 -5.84 -16.38 -24.94
C VAL A 44 -4.54 -16.99 -24.45
N TYR A 45 -4.14 -16.73 -23.21
CA TYR A 45 -2.90 -17.31 -22.67
C TYR A 45 -2.99 -18.81 -22.44
N ARG A 46 -4.16 -19.32 -22.08
CA ARG A 46 -4.38 -20.76 -21.90
C ARG A 46 -4.51 -21.51 -23.21
N ASN A 47 -4.99 -20.84 -24.24
CA ASN A 47 -5.27 -21.40 -25.54
C ASN A 47 -4.62 -20.53 -26.63
N PRO A 48 -3.31 -20.62 -26.82
CA PRO A 48 -2.54 -19.65 -27.58
C PRO A 48 -2.60 -19.80 -29.09
N THR A 49 -3.57 -20.56 -29.63
CA THR A 49 -3.86 -20.69 -31.08
C THR A 49 -5.33 -20.41 -31.34
N ILE A 50 -5.69 -20.02 -32.57
CA ILE A 50 -7.10 -19.76 -32.92
C ILE A 50 -7.94 -21.02 -32.74
N ASN A 51 -7.46 -22.19 -33.16
CA ASN A 51 -8.19 -23.45 -33.00
C ASN A 51 -8.41 -23.87 -31.55
N ALA A 52 -7.36 -23.76 -30.71
CA ALA A 52 -7.47 -24.07 -29.28
C ALA A 52 -8.42 -23.09 -28.57
N LEU A 53 -8.33 -21.82 -28.93
CA LEU A 53 -9.17 -20.77 -28.36
C LEU A 53 -10.65 -20.98 -28.76
N ALA A 54 -10.91 -21.24 -30.02
CA ALA A 54 -12.27 -21.54 -30.54
C ALA A 54 -12.87 -22.78 -29.88
N ALA A 55 -12.11 -23.87 -29.75
CA ALA A 55 -12.53 -25.07 -29.05
C ALA A 55 -12.82 -24.82 -27.56
N ALA A 56 -11.97 -24.05 -26.86
CA ALA A 56 -12.15 -23.75 -25.44
C ALA A 56 -13.39 -22.88 -25.18
N VAL A 57 -13.70 -21.96 -26.10
CA VAL A 57 -14.84 -21.04 -25.97
C VAL A 57 -16.15 -21.69 -26.45
N ALA A 58 -16.09 -22.64 -27.42
CA ALA A 58 -17.23 -23.43 -27.86
C ALA A 58 -17.61 -24.55 -26.86
N ALA A 59 -16.68 -24.97 -26.00
CA ALA A 59 -16.98 -25.95 -24.95
C ALA A 59 -17.98 -25.36 -23.96
N PRO A 60 -19.08 -26.09 -23.60
CA PRO A 60 -20.00 -25.63 -22.58
C PRO A 60 -19.19 -25.37 -21.29
N ALA A 61 -19.30 -24.16 -20.73
CA ALA A 61 -18.67 -23.85 -19.45
C ALA A 61 -19.05 -24.95 -18.45
N PRO A 62 -18.09 -25.54 -17.70
CA PRO A 62 -18.43 -26.45 -16.62
C PRO A 62 -19.44 -25.72 -15.73
N ALA A 63 -20.60 -26.33 -15.52
CA ALA A 63 -21.64 -25.76 -14.69
C ALA A 63 -20.98 -25.34 -13.36
N PRO A 64 -21.13 -24.08 -12.91
CA PRO A 64 -20.68 -23.70 -11.58
C PRO A 64 -21.31 -24.74 -10.63
N PRO A 65 -20.56 -25.23 -9.62
CA PRO A 65 -21.15 -26.06 -8.59
C PRO A 65 -22.44 -25.39 -8.15
N ALA A 66 -23.53 -26.15 -8.07
CA ALA A 66 -24.87 -25.66 -7.80
C ALA A 66 -24.92 -25.15 -6.33
N GLU A 67 -24.27 -24.05 -6.07
CA GLU A 67 -24.60 -23.20 -4.93
C GLU A 67 -25.78 -22.35 -5.37
N ALA A 68 -26.91 -22.57 -4.70
CA ALA A 68 -28.07 -21.73 -4.86
C ALA A 68 -27.63 -20.28 -4.79
N PRO A 69 -27.86 -19.43 -5.79
CA PRO A 69 -27.53 -18.05 -5.73
C PRO A 69 -28.31 -17.50 -4.53
N VAL A 70 -27.60 -17.13 -3.47
CA VAL A 70 -28.18 -16.25 -2.45
C VAL A 70 -28.62 -15.02 -3.26
N PRO A 71 -29.95 -14.75 -3.35
CA PRO A 71 -30.41 -13.63 -4.16
C PRO A 71 -29.66 -12.40 -3.67
N PRO A 72 -29.02 -11.62 -4.55
CA PRO A 72 -28.42 -10.36 -4.12
C PRO A 72 -29.54 -9.61 -3.38
N PRO A 73 -29.25 -9.05 -2.19
CA PRO A 73 -30.25 -8.29 -1.44
C PRO A 73 -30.89 -7.33 -2.44
N ALA A 74 -32.22 -7.42 -2.58
CA ALA A 74 -33.01 -6.77 -3.62
C ALA A 74 -32.41 -5.39 -3.88
N ALA A 75 -32.05 -5.09 -5.12
CA ALA A 75 -31.34 -3.89 -5.49
C ALA A 75 -32.21 -2.70 -5.07
N ALA A 76 -32.03 -2.26 -3.83
CA ALA A 76 -32.57 -1.00 -3.38
C ALA A 76 -32.09 0.04 -4.38
N ALA A 77 -32.98 0.77 -5.00
CA ALA A 77 -32.68 1.76 -6.02
C ALA A 77 -31.51 2.60 -5.54
N ALA A 78 -30.45 2.68 -6.36
CA ALA A 78 -29.24 3.40 -5.97
C ALA A 78 -29.65 4.80 -5.53
N PRO A 79 -29.29 5.25 -4.32
CA PRO A 79 -29.70 6.55 -3.82
C PRO A 79 -29.20 7.64 -4.77
N ALA A 80 -30.04 8.63 -5.04
CA ALA A 80 -29.70 9.73 -5.93
C ALA A 80 -28.34 10.36 -5.56
N PRO A 81 -27.51 10.74 -6.53
CA PRO A 81 -26.19 11.33 -6.25
C PRO A 81 -26.34 12.61 -5.41
N ALA A 82 -25.39 12.82 -4.48
CA ALA A 82 -25.41 13.99 -3.61
C ALA A 82 -25.44 15.31 -4.39
N GLY A 83 -26.24 16.27 -3.93
CA GLY A 83 -26.27 17.62 -4.47
C GLY A 83 -24.94 18.38 -4.31
N THR A 84 -24.75 19.49 -5.02
CA THR A 84 -23.57 20.35 -4.82
C THR A 84 -23.52 20.98 -3.44
N PRO A 85 -24.67 21.45 -2.86
CA PRO A 85 -24.67 21.96 -1.49
C PRO A 85 -24.27 20.91 -0.45
N GLU A 86 -24.73 19.67 -0.57
CA GLU A 86 -24.36 18.58 0.33
C GLU A 86 -22.86 18.26 0.24
N TYR A 87 -22.30 18.25 -0.97
CA TYR A 87 -20.89 18.04 -1.20
C TYR A 87 -20.02 19.11 -0.53
N VAL A 88 -20.40 20.39 -0.67
CA VAL A 88 -19.69 21.52 -0.05
C VAL A 88 -19.84 21.48 1.48
N LEU A 89 -21.07 21.24 1.98
CA LEU A 89 -21.32 21.11 3.42
C LEU A 89 -20.51 19.97 4.04
N CYS A 90 -20.43 18.82 3.36
CA CYS A 90 -19.59 17.71 3.80
C CYS A 90 -18.13 18.12 3.95
N GLY A 91 -17.56 18.81 2.95
CA GLY A 91 -16.19 19.31 3.02
C GLY A 91 -15.99 20.32 4.15
N ALA A 92 -16.92 21.24 4.37
CA ALA A 92 -16.89 22.21 5.46
C ALA A 92 -16.90 21.53 6.84
N LEU A 93 -17.76 20.53 7.04
CA LEU A 93 -17.83 19.77 8.28
C LEU A 93 -16.56 18.92 8.52
N GLN A 94 -15.97 18.35 7.48
CA GLN A 94 -14.70 17.63 7.58
C GLN A 94 -13.54 18.58 7.95
N LEU A 95 -13.50 19.77 7.37
CA LEU A 95 -12.52 20.79 7.74
C LEU A 95 -12.70 21.24 9.18
N LEU A 96 -13.94 21.49 9.60
CA LEU A 96 -14.26 21.86 11.00
C LEU A 96 -13.83 20.78 11.99
N ALA A 97 -14.09 19.51 11.66
CA ALA A 97 -13.65 18.39 12.48
C ALA A 97 -12.13 18.31 12.57
N PHE A 98 -11.42 18.56 11.46
CA PHE A 98 -9.95 18.61 11.43
C PHE A 98 -9.39 19.75 12.29
N VAL A 99 -9.95 20.97 12.15
CA VAL A 99 -9.52 22.14 12.93
C VAL A 99 -9.81 21.92 14.43
N GLY A 100 -10.99 21.40 14.76
CA GLY A 100 -11.35 21.07 16.13
C GLY A 100 -10.42 20.05 16.77
N TYR A 101 -10.08 18.98 16.03
CA TYR A 101 -9.12 17.99 16.48
C TYR A 101 -7.70 18.58 16.64
N ALA A 102 -7.25 19.39 15.67
CA ALA A 102 -5.97 20.09 15.75
C ALA A 102 -5.89 21.02 16.94
N TYR A 103 -6.98 21.74 17.27
CA TYR A 103 -7.06 22.60 18.46
C TYR A 103 -7.01 21.81 19.77
N LEU A 104 -7.72 20.69 19.85
CA LEU A 104 -7.68 19.82 21.04
C LEU A 104 -6.26 19.28 21.28
N ILE A 105 -5.57 18.83 20.25
CA ILE A 105 -4.17 18.38 20.33
C ILE A 105 -3.26 19.55 20.74
N ALA A 106 -3.49 20.75 20.23
CA ALA A 106 -2.73 21.94 20.58
C ALA A 106 -2.89 22.29 22.08
N LEU A 107 -4.11 22.27 22.61
CA LEU A 107 -4.36 22.49 24.04
C LEU A 107 -3.64 21.48 24.93
N ILE A 108 -3.77 20.19 24.60
CA ILE A 108 -3.11 19.11 25.35
C ILE A 108 -1.59 19.28 25.28
N SER A 109 -1.04 19.58 24.10
CA SER A 109 0.40 19.77 23.91
C SER A 109 0.93 20.97 24.70
N THR A 110 0.18 22.07 24.72
CA THR A 110 0.52 23.28 25.47
C THR A 110 0.57 23.01 26.97
N TRP A 111 -0.49 22.43 27.52
CA TRP A 111 -0.51 22.11 28.95
C TRP A 111 0.59 21.12 29.33
N GLY A 112 0.84 20.13 28.47
CA GLY A 112 1.92 19.19 28.68
C GLY A 112 3.28 19.84 28.67
N TYR A 113 3.54 20.68 27.68
CA TYR A 113 4.83 21.37 27.56
C TYR A 113 5.07 22.29 28.78
N THR A 114 4.13 23.15 29.14
CA THR A 114 4.26 24.04 30.29
C THR A 114 4.49 23.29 31.60
N TRP A 115 3.78 22.17 31.79
CA TRP A 115 3.93 21.36 32.99
C TRP A 115 5.28 20.62 33.04
N ILE A 116 5.75 20.11 31.92
CA ILE A 116 7.04 19.39 31.79
C ILE A 116 8.19 20.40 31.95
N ALA A 117 8.12 21.55 31.28
CA ALA A 117 9.13 22.58 31.33
C ALA A 117 9.33 23.22 32.72
N ALA A 118 8.29 23.19 33.56
CA ALA A 118 8.37 23.64 34.97
C ALA A 118 9.10 22.64 35.90
N GLY A 119 9.71 21.57 35.34
CA GLY A 119 10.48 20.59 36.11
C GLY A 119 11.83 21.14 36.60
N SER A 120 12.21 20.78 37.82
CA SER A 120 13.39 21.29 38.53
C SER A 120 14.70 20.53 38.22
N GLY A 121 14.75 19.76 37.15
CA GLY A 121 15.94 19.02 36.74
C GLY A 121 15.61 17.85 35.80
N THR A 122 16.62 17.24 35.19
CA THR A 122 16.44 16.21 34.16
C THR A 122 15.58 15.04 34.61
N PHE A 123 15.69 14.59 35.85
CA PHE A 123 14.89 13.50 36.39
C PHE A 123 13.41 13.90 36.57
N ASP A 124 13.13 15.11 37.06
CA ASP A 124 11.77 15.63 37.21
C ASP A 124 11.10 15.83 35.84
N VAL A 125 11.84 16.41 34.88
CA VAL A 125 11.40 16.53 33.48
C VAL A 125 11.07 15.15 32.87
N TYR A 126 11.92 14.15 33.11
CA TYR A 126 11.67 12.79 32.67
C TYR A 126 10.40 12.21 33.33
N LEU A 127 10.26 12.32 34.65
CA LEU A 127 9.10 11.80 35.37
C LEU A 127 7.80 12.45 34.90
N ARG A 128 7.78 13.77 34.76
CA ARG A 128 6.65 14.54 34.21
C ARG A 128 6.34 14.11 32.76
N SER A 129 7.37 13.89 31.94
CA SER A 129 7.19 13.39 30.58
C SER A 129 6.57 11.99 30.54
N VAL A 130 6.96 11.10 31.45
CA VAL A 130 6.33 9.78 31.63
C VAL A 130 4.86 9.90 32.01
N LEU A 131 4.57 10.70 33.04
CA LEU A 131 3.21 10.88 33.55
C LEU A 131 2.29 11.53 32.51
N PHE A 132 2.73 12.64 31.92
CA PHE A 132 1.98 13.31 30.86
C PHE A 132 1.79 12.41 29.64
N GLY A 133 2.86 11.73 29.22
CA GLY A 133 2.80 10.83 28.09
C GLY A 133 1.91 9.61 28.33
N ALA A 134 1.88 9.07 29.56
CA ALA A 134 0.99 7.97 29.92
C ALA A 134 -0.48 8.42 29.84
N VAL A 135 -0.82 9.55 30.41
CA VAL A 135 -2.18 10.12 30.34
C VAL A 135 -2.54 10.45 28.89
N GLY A 136 -1.64 11.13 28.17
CA GLY A 136 -1.84 11.47 26.76
C GLY A 136 -2.07 10.25 25.88
N LEU A 137 -1.27 9.20 26.05
CA LEU A 137 -1.45 7.95 25.32
C LEU A 137 -2.81 7.30 25.63
N LEU A 138 -3.21 7.24 26.89
CA LEU A 138 -4.51 6.69 27.28
C LEU A 138 -5.65 7.49 26.66
N VAL A 139 -5.58 8.83 26.69
CA VAL A 139 -6.58 9.71 26.06
C VAL A 139 -6.63 9.48 24.55
N LEU A 140 -5.48 9.49 23.89
CA LEU A 140 -5.40 9.26 22.43
C LEU A 140 -5.96 7.90 22.02
N CYS A 141 -5.75 6.86 22.82
CA CYS A 141 -6.31 5.53 22.57
C CYS A 141 -7.81 5.45 22.91
N ALA A 142 -8.29 6.21 23.90
CA ALA A 142 -9.69 6.20 24.31
C ALA A 142 -10.58 7.03 23.38
N VAL A 143 -10.09 8.14 22.84
CA VAL A 143 -10.87 9.06 21.99
C VAL A 143 -11.50 8.37 20.78
N PRO A 144 -10.81 7.56 19.96
CA PRO A 144 -11.42 6.85 18.84
C PRO A 144 -12.53 5.88 19.29
N ILE A 145 -12.35 5.22 20.43
CA ILE A 145 -13.34 4.32 21.00
C ILE A 145 -14.58 5.11 21.42
N LEU A 146 -14.41 6.16 22.20
CA LEU A 146 -15.51 7.01 22.67
C LEU A 146 -16.27 7.66 21.51
N VAL A 147 -15.55 8.24 20.55
CA VAL A 147 -16.16 8.89 19.39
C VAL A 147 -16.94 7.88 18.54
N LYS A 148 -16.40 6.65 18.35
CA LYS A 148 -17.14 5.59 17.66
C LYS A 148 -18.45 5.27 18.36
N TRP A 149 -18.43 5.08 19.69
CA TRP A 149 -19.63 4.74 20.44
C TRP A 149 -20.65 5.89 20.52
N VAL A 150 -20.20 7.14 20.58
CA VAL A 150 -21.07 8.33 20.60
C VAL A 150 -21.68 8.64 19.24
N LEU A 151 -20.87 8.64 18.16
CA LEU A 151 -21.35 9.06 16.83
C LEU A 151 -22.10 7.96 16.08
N ILE A 152 -21.73 6.71 16.30
CA ILE A 152 -22.24 5.55 15.53
C ILE A 152 -22.98 4.56 16.43
N GLY A 153 -22.50 4.30 17.64
CA GLY A 153 -22.95 3.19 18.44
C GLY A 153 -22.49 1.85 17.86
N ARG A 154 -23.44 0.97 17.53
CA ARG A 154 -23.15 -0.33 16.89
C ARG A 154 -23.32 -0.25 15.37
N TRP A 155 -22.28 -0.65 14.65
CA TRP A 155 -22.37 -0.84 13.21
C TRP A 155 -23.38 -1.93 12.86
N LYS A 156 -24.18 -1.65 11.84
CA LYS A 156 -25.14 -2.61 11.24
C LYS A 156 -24.87 -2.67 9.74
N PRO A 157 -25.25 -3.76 9.05
CA PRO A 157 -25.29 -3.77 7.59
C PRO A 157 -26.21 -2.66 7.10
N GLN A 158 -25.68 -1.71 6.33
CA GLN A 158 -26.42 -0.55 5.84
C GLN A 158 -25.72 0.08 4.64
N GLN A 159 -26.43 0.98 3.98
CA GLN A 159 -25.91 1.79 2.89
C GLN A 159 -25.85 3.26 3.34
N ILE A 160 -24.68 3.86 3.25
CA ILE A 160 -24.45 5.26 3.60
C ILE A 160 -24.08 6.02 2.32
N ARG A 161 -24.94 6.95 1.89
CA ARG A 161 -24.65 7.78 0.71
C ARG A 161 -23.42 8.65 0.98
N VAL A 162 -22.44 8.58 0.08
CA VAL A 162 -21.24 9.43 0.14
C VAL A 162 -21.64 10.90 0.04
N TRP A 163 -20.93 11.79 0.71
CA TRP A 163 -21.17 13.22 0.84
C TRP A 163 -22.42 13.60 1.65
N SER A 164 -23.05 12.66 2.36
CA SER A 164 -24.14 12.92 3.29
C SER A 164 -23.62 13.21 4.71
N LEU A 165 -24.49 13.70 5.59
CA LEU A 165 -24.16 13.91 7.01
C LEU A 165 -23.78 12.58 7.71
N SER A 166 -24.44 11.48 7.37
CA SER A 166 -24.11 10.13 7.87
C SER A 166 -22.72 9.70 7.40
N TYR A 167 -22.34 10.13 6.19
CA TYR A 167 -20.98 9.90 5.69
C TYR A 167 -19.94 10.70 6.50
N VAL A 168 -20.21 11.93 6.90
CA VAL A 168 -19.28 12.70 7.75
C VAL A 168 -19.00 11.95 9.06
N ARG A 169 -20.05 11.41 9.72
CA ARG A 169 -19.89 10.59 10.94
C ARG A 169 -19.02 9.35 10.69
N PHE A 170 -19.28 8.65 9.58
CA PHE A 170 -18.47 7.51 9.15
C PHE A 170 -17.01 7.92 8.94
N TRP A 171 -16.77 9.03 8.22
CA TRP A 171 -15.43 9.52 7.91
C TRP A 171 -14.64 9.92 9.16
N VAL A 172 -15.27 10.62 10.12
CA VAL A 172 -14.64 10.99 11.39
C VAL A 172 -14.17 9.73 12.14
N VAL A 173 -15.06 8.76 12.33
CA VAL A 173 -14.72 7.51 13.02
C VAL A 173 -13.63 6.74 12.29
N LYS A 174 -13.75 6.61 10.96
CA LYS A 174 -12.73 5.95 10.12
C LYS A 174 -11.36 6.60 10.30
N THR A 175 -11.30 7.92 10.27
CA THR A 175 -10.04 8.67 10.37
C THR A 175 -9.42 8.49 11.74
N LEU A 176 -10.17 8.65 12.82
CA LEU A 176 -9.68 8.47 14.18
C LEU A 176 -9.20 7.04 14.45
N VAL A 177 -9.97 6.03 14.04
CA VAL A 177 -9.59 4.62 14.22
C VAL A 177 -8.30 4.29 13.47
N ARG A 178 -8.11 4.82 12.26
CA ARG A 178 -6.90 4.58 11.46
C ARG A 178 -5.66 5.33 11.95
N THR A 179 -5.82 6.42 12.68
CA THR A 179 -4.71 7.23 13.24
C THR A 179 -4.38 6.90 14.68
N ASP A 180 -5.08 5.94 15.28
CA ASP A 180 -4.89 5.54 16.67
C ASP A 180 -3.47 5.00 16.93
N PRO A 181 -2.79 5.44 18.03
CA PRO A 181 -1.49 4.90 18.43
C PRO A 181 -1.46 3.39 18.67
N LEU A 182 -2.59 2.77 18.97
CA LEU A 182 -2.69 1.31 19.19
C LEU A 182 -2.35 0.49 17.94
N VAL A 183 -2.32 1.09 16.74
CA VAL A 183 -1.75 0.47 15.53
C VAL A 183 -0.27 0.07 15.73
N LEU A 184 0.45 0.73 16.63
CA LEU A 184 1.82 0.35 17.00
C LEU A 184 1.90 -1.03 17.64
N PHE A 185 0.80 -1.48 18.27
CA PHE A 185 0.69 -2.79 18.93
C PHE A 185 0.18 -3.92 18.02
N VAL A 186 0.04 -3.69 16.72
CA VAL A 186 -0.32 -4.74 15.75
C VAL A 186 0.59 -5.96 15.93
N GLY A 187 0.00 -7.16 15.98
CA GLY A 187 0.70 -8.41 16.27
C GLY A 187 0.95 -8.66 17.77
N SER A 188 0.27 -7.92 18.65
CA SER A 188 0.28 -8.16 20.09
C SER A 188 -1.13 -8.34 20.65
N PRO A 189 -1.29 -8.91 21.85
CA PRO A 189 -2.61 -9.05 22.50
C PRO A 189 -3.29 -7.71 22.77
N LEU A 190 -2.54 -6.62 22.97
CA LEU A 190 -3.12 -5.26 23.17
C LEU A 190 -3.93 -4.81 21.97
N TYR A 191 -3.52 -5.18 20.76
CA TYR A 191 -4.25 -4.83 19.57
C TYR A 191 -5.62 -5.54 19.47
N THR A 192 -5.69 -6.80 19.88
CA THR A 192 -6.96 -7.52 19.90
C THR A 192 -7.91 -6.99 20.99
N LEU A 193 -7.39 -6.50 22.11
CA LEU A 193 -8.17 -5.80 23.13
C LEU A 193 -8.77 -4.49 22.58
N TYR A 194 -8.00 -3.73 21.83
CA TYR A 194 -8.49 -2.52 21.17
C TYR A 194 -9.63 -2.82 20.19
N LEU A 195 -9.46 -3.83 19.33
CA LEU A 195 -10.53 -4.22 18.41
C LEU A 195 -11.81 -4.65 19.14
N ARG A 196 -11.68 -5.35 20.28
CA ARG A 196 -12.83 -5.69 21.15
C ARG A 196 -13.49 -4.45 21.75
N ALA A 197 -12.69 -3.47 22.20
CA ALA A 197 -13.20 -2.20 22.73
C ALA A 197 -13.98 -1.39 21.68
N LEU A 198 -13.57 -1.51 20.41
CA LEU A 198 -14.28 -0.95 19.25
C LEU A 198 -15.54 -1.76 18.87
N GLY A 199 -15.80 -2.92 19.46
CA GLY A 199 -17.00 -3.72 19.25
C GLY A 199 -16.81 -4.99 18.42
N ALA A 200 -15.58 -5.32 17.98
CA ALA A 200 -15.33 -6.56 17.24
C ALA A 200 -15.48 -7.80 18.14
N LYS A 201 -16.07 -8.85 17.60
CA LYS A 201 -16.22 -10.14 18.29
C LYS A 201 -14.96 -10.98 17.99
N ILE A 202 -13.97 -10.92 18.88
CA ILE A 202 -12.70 -11.62 18.71
C ILE A 202 -12.55 -12.68 19.79
N GLY A 203 -12.32 -13.92 19.38
CA GLY A 203 -12.11 -15.08 20.22
C GLY A 203 -10.81 -15.04 21.04
N ARG A 204 -10.52 -16.15 21.70
CA ARG A 204 -9.28 -16.34 22.46
C ARG A 204 -8.14 -16.68 21.50
N ASP A 205 -6.93 -16.33 21.89
CA ASP A 205 -5.71 -16.72 21.19
C ASP A 205 -5.63 -16.32 19.70
N VAL A 206 -6.38 -15.28 19.33
CA VAL A 206 -6.34 -14.70 17.99
C VAL A 206 -5.08 -13.84 17.82
N ALA A 207 -4.39 -13.99 16.68
CA ALA A 207 -3.24 -13.19 16.31
C ALA A 207 -3.53 -12.37 15.04
N VAL A 208 -3.47 -11.04 15.14
CA VAL A 208 -3.69 -10.14 13.99
C VAL A 208 -2.42 -9.36 13.69
N PHE A 209 -1.82 -9.63 12.53
CA PHE A 209 -0.58 -8.98 12.08
C PHE A 209 -0.81 -7.90 11.01
N SER A 210 -2.03 -7.80 10.48
CA SER A 210 -2.36 -6.76 9.50
C SER A 210 -2.52 -5.39 10.15
N ARG A 211 -1.96 -4.37 9.49
CA ARG A 211 -2.13 -2.95 9.85
C ARG A 211 -3.37 -2.32 9.22
N ASN A 212 -4.06 -3.05 8.35
CA ASN A 212 -5.31 -2.59 7.75
C ASN A 212 -6.45 -2.78 8.76
N LEU A 213 -6.72 -1.73 9.52
CA LEU A 213 -7.74 -1.73 10.58
C LEU A 213 -9.15 -1.90 10.00
N PRO A 214 -9.96 -2.80 10.55
CA PRO A 214 -11.39 -2.82 10.27
C PRO A 214 -12.05 -1.56 10.85
N VAL A 215 -12.86 -0.89 10.04
CA VAL A 215 -13.57 0.34 10.45
C VAL A 215 -14.91 0.00 11.07
N CYS A 216 -15.66 -0.88 10.43
CA CYS A 216 -16.98 -1.32 10.92
C CYS A 216 -16.84 -2.55 11.84
N THR A 217 -16.18 -2.33 12.96
CA THR A 217 -15.69 -3.38 13.86
C THR A 217 -16.76 -4.31 14.43
N ASP A 218 -17.99 -3.83 14.71
CA ASP A 218 -19.07 -4.69 15.19
C ASP A 218 -19.51 -5.76 14.17
N LEU A 219 -19.14 -5.57 12.91
CA LEU A 219 -19.44 -6.51 11.80
C LEU A 219 -18.33 -7.54 11.60
N LEU A 220 -17.24 -7.44 12.39
CA LEU A 220 -16.14 -8.40 12.37
C LEU A 220 -16.31 -9.44 13.46
N THR A 221 -16.35 -10.72 13.06
CA THR A 221 -16.30 -11.87 13.98
C THR A 221 -15.09 -12.72 13.64
N VAL A 222 -14.28 -13.04 14.65
CA VAL A 222 -13.08 -13.88 14.53
C VAL A 222 -13.09 -14.91 15.63
N GLY A 223 -13.13 -16.20 15.27
CA GLY A 223 -13.14 -17.32 16.20
C GLY A 223 -11.79 -17.55 16.88
N ASP A 224 -11.80 -18.42 17.90
CA ASP A 224 -10.63 -18.75 18.71
C ASP A 224 -9.49 -19.30 17.82
N GLY A 225 -8.24 -19.03 18.16
CA GLY A 225 -7.08 -19.60 17.49
C GLY A 225 -6.76 -19.03 16.11
N THR A 226 -7.60 -18.17 15.55
CA THR A 226 -7.45 -17.65 14.19
C THR A 226 -6.26 -16.71 14.05
N VAL A 227 -5.57 -16.82 12.91
CA VAL A 227 -4.45 -15.94 12.55
C VAL A 227 -4.75 -15.15 11.28
N ILE A 228 -4.58 -13.83 11.34
CA ILE A 228 -4.67 -12.90 10.19
C ILE A 228 -3.29 -12.33 9.95
N ARG A 229 -2.69 -12.66 8.79
CA ARG A 229 -1.32 -12.27 8.46
C ARG A 229 -1.27 -10.88 7.84
N LYS A 230 -0.07 -10.40 7.50
CA LYS A 230 0.19 -9.01 7.09
C LYS A 230 -0.50 -8.62 5.79
N ASP A 231 -0.73 -7.31 5.66
CA ASP A 231 -1.29 -6.67 4.46
C ASP A 231 -2.67 -7.21 4.03
N SER A 232 -3.39 -7.93 4.92
CA SER A 232 -4.76 -8.39 4.68
C SER A 232 -5.77 -7.27 4.90
N PHE A 233 -6.77 -7.14 4.01
CA PHE A 233 -7.87 -6.19 4.10
C PHE A 233 -9.15 -6.91 4.55
N PHE A 234 -9.77 -6.44 5.63
CA PHE A 234 -11.02 -6.97 6.22
C PHE A 234 -11.82 -5.83 6.85
N SER A 235 -12.03 -4.76 6.08
CA SER A 235 -12.55 -3.47 6.58
C SER A 235 -14.01 -3.51 7.00
N CYS A 236 -14.78 -4.54 6.64
CA CYS A 236 -16.23 -4.69 6.84
C CYS A 236 -17.04 -3.54 6.19
N TYR A 237 -16.48 -2.86 5.23
CA TYR A 237 -17.15 -1.93 4.33
C TYR A 237 -16.45 -1.88 2.97
N ARG A 238 -17.20 -1.45 1.97
CA ARG A 238 -16.68 -1.06 0.65
C ARG A 238 -17.44 0.17 0.15
N ALA A 239 -16.82 0.94 -0.71
CA ALA A 239 -17.52 1.97 -1.47
C ALA A 239 -17.89 1.44 -2.85
N HIS A 240 -19.14 1.63 -3.26
CA HIS A 240 -19.66 1.17 -4.55
C HIS A 240 -20.66 2.18 -5.08
N ALA A 241 -20.47 2.65 -6.31
CA ALA A 241 -21.38 3.59 -6.98
C ALA A 241 -21.81 4.79 -6.10
N GLY A 242 -20.85 5.42 -5.40
CA GLY A 242 -21.12 6.57 -4.53
C GLY A 242 -21.79 6.26 -3.19
N VAL A 243 -21.82 4.99 -2.79
CA VAL A 243 -22.41 4.52 -1.53
C VAL A 243 -21.39 3.71 -0.74
N ILE A 244 -21.26 3.97 0.55
CA ILE A 244 -20.55 3.08 1.48
C ILE A 244 -21.51 1.97 1.89
N GLN A 245 -21.17 0.75 1.54
CA GLN A 245 -21.86 -0.46 1.94
C GLN A 245 -21.11 -1.10 3.10
N THR A 246 -21.78 -1.35 4.21
CA THR A 246 -21.22 -2.06 5.37
C THR A 246 -21.78 -3.48 5.43
N GLY A 247 -20.95 -4.45 5.77
CA GLY A 247 -21.34 -5.86 5.81
C GLY A 247 -20.41 -6.68 6.70
N ALA A 248 -20.90 -7.85 7.13
CA ALA A 248 -20.18 -8.72 8.02
C ALA A 248 -18.99 -9.39 7.30
N VAL A 249 -17.92 -9.64 8.09
CA VAL A 249 -16.84 -10.57 7.76
C VAL A 249 -16.72 -11.54 8.94
N VAL A 250 -16.88 -12.85 8.66
CA VAL A 250 -16.94 -13.87 9.69
C VAL A 250 -15.80 -14.89 9.48
N LEU A 251 -14.94 -15.02 10.47
CA LEU A 251 -13.88 -16.01 10.51
C LEU A 251 -14.18 -16.99 11.64
N GLY A 252 -14.22 -18.27 11.34
CA GLY A 252 -14.39 -19.35 12.31
C GLY A 252 -13.18 -19.52 13.22
N LYS A 253 -13.11 -20.67 13.91
CA LYS A 253 -12.00 -21.02 14.78
C LYS A 253 -10.84 -21.58 13.96
N ASP A 254 -9.60 -21.38 14.46
CA ASP A 254 -8.39 -21.93 13.85
C ASP A 254 -8.23 -21.62 12.35
N VAL A 255 -8.78 -20.51 11.89
CA VAL A 255 -8.68 -20.05 10.51
C VAL A 255 -7.29 -19.46 10.24
N VAL A 256 -6.78 -19.68 9.04
CA VAL A 256 -5.54 -19.07 8.54
C VAL A 256 -5.86 -18.15 7.38
N VAL A 257 -5.69 -16.84 7.58
CA VAL A 257 -5.74 -15.82 6.52
C VAL A 257 -4.29 -15.42 6.23
N SER A 258 -3.79 -15.80 5.06
CA SER A 258 -2.40 -15.51 4.65
C SER A 258 -2.21 -14.06 4.22
N GLU A 259 -1.00 -13.68 3.81
CA GLU A 259 -0.62 -12.31 3.48
C GLU A 259 -1.29 -11.78 2.22
N ALA A 260 -1.46 -10.45 2.18
CA ALA A 260 -1.96 -9.72 1.02
C ALA A 260 -3.32 -10.23 0.52
N THR A 261 -4.21 -10.58 1.43
CA THR A 261 -5.56 -11.05 1.12
C THR A 261 -6.59 -9.93 1.22
N VAL A 262 -7.69 -10.07 0.50
CA VAL A 262 -8.82 -9.12 0.57
C VAL A 262 -10.10 -9.89 0.89
N LEU A 263 -10.71 -9.57 2.03
CA LEU A 263 -12.00 -10.10 2.46
C LEU A 263 -13.06 -9.02 2.25
N ASP A 264 -13.93 -9.21 1.25
CA ASP A 264 -15.05 -8.28 0.99
C ASP A 264 -16.20 -8.50 1.96
N ILE A 265 -17.14 -7.59 2.00
CA ILE A 265 -18.32 -7.68 2.84
C ILE A 265 -19.17 -8.94 2.51
N GLY A 266 -19.74 -9.55 3.53
CA GLY A 266 -20.54 -10.77 3.38
C GLY A 266 -19.72 -12.03 3.14
N SER A 267 -18.38 -11.98 3.28
CA SER A 267 -17.54 -13.16 3.19
C SER A 267 -17.40 -13.88 4.52
N SER A 268 -17.22 -15.20 4.46
CA SER A 268 -16.98 -16.03 5.63
C SER A 268 -15.98 -17.16 5.37
N LEU A 269 -15.25 -17.54 6.43
CA LEU A 269 -14.41 -18.74 6.46
C LEU A 269 -14.85 -19.61 7.64
N GLY A 270 -15.14 -20.86 7.38
CA GLY A 270 -15.52 -21.85 8.37
C GLY A 270 -14.38 -22.25 9.30
N ASP A 271 -14.66 -23.08 10.29
CA ASP A 271 -13.68 -23.54 11.27
C ASP A 271 -12.54 -24.32 10.58
N GLY A 272 -11.30 -23.99 10.93
CA GLY A 272 -10.11 -24.63 10.35
C GLY A 272 -9.82 -24.26 8.88
N ALA A 273 -10.62 -23.41 8.25
CA ALA A 273 -10.43 -23.02 6.86
C ALA A 273 -9.14 -22.21 6.65
N GLN A 274 -8.59 -22.28 5.43
CA GLN A 274 -7.36 -21.57 5.07
C GLN A 274 -7.56 -20.75 3.80
N LEU A 275 -7.08 -19.51 3.82
CA LEU A 275 -7.01 -18.64 2.64
C LEU A 275 -5.56 -18.35 2.28
N GLY A 276 -5.15 -18.70 1.06
CA GLY A 276 -3.79 -18.51 0.55
C GLY A 276 -3.39 -17.05 0.41
N HIS A 277 -2.09 -16.80 0.25
CA HIS A 277 -1.58 -15.44 0.04
C HIS A 277 -2.02 -14.87 -1.32
N ALA A 278 -2.04 -13.54 -1.45
CA ALA A 278 -2.48 -12.85 -2.66
C ALA A 278 -3.83 -13.34 -3.20
N SER A 279 -4.77 -13.58 -2.28
CA SER A 279 -6.10 -14.12 -2.59
C SER A 279 -7.20 -13.16 -2.17
N SER A 280 -8.37 -13.28 -2.77
CA SER A 280 -9.52 -12.47 -2.36
C SER A 280 -10.81 -13.27 -2.29
N LEU A 281 -11.59 -13.05 -1.23
CA LEU A 281 -12.98 -13.44 -1.15
C LEU A 281 -13.84 -12.27 -1.60
N HIS A 282 -14.57 -12.48 -2.68
CA HIS A 282 -15.56 -11.52 -3.16
C HIS A 282 -16.84 -11.58 -2.32
N SER A 283 -17.68 -10.56 -2.44
CA SER A 283 -18.90 -10.45 -1.66
C SER A 283 -19.78 -11.71 -1.77
N GLY A 284 -20.16 -12.28 -0.62
CA GLY A 284 -20.98 -13.48 -0.52
C GLY A 284 -20.22 -14.80 -0.66
N GLN A 285 -18.91 -14.80 -0.92
CA GLN A 285 -18.13 -16.04 -0.93
C GLN A 285 -17.97 -16.60 0.49
N MET A 286 -18.20 -17.90 0.61
CA MET A 286 -18.08 -18.65 1.86
C MET A 286 -17.12 -19.82 1.66
N VAL A 287 -16.11 -19.92 2.51
CA VAL A 287 -15.20 -21.07 2.54
C VAL A 287 -15.72 -22.06 3.57
N PRO A 288 -16.04 -23.30 3.22
CA PRO A 288 -16.49 -24.33 4.17
C PRO A 288 -15.45 -24.68 5.24
N ASP A 289 -15.89 -25.36 6.30
CA ASP A 289 -15.04 -25.84 7.37
C ASP A 289 -13.92 -26.75 6.85
N GLY A 290 -12.70 -26.49 7.30
CA GLY A 290 -11.51 -27.28 6.97
C GLY A 290 -11.03 -27.17 5.53
N GLU A 291 -11.70 -26.42 4.67
CA GLU A 291 -11.28 -26.28 3.28
C GLU A 291 -10.16 -25.24 3.10
N HIS A 292 -9.33 -25.48 2.10
CA HIS A 292 -8.27 -24.58 1.67
C HIS A 292 -8.68 -23.90 0.38
N TRP A 293 -8.58 -22.57 0.35
CA TRP A 293 -8.92 -21.77 -0.83
C TRP A 293 -7.79 -20.80 -1.15
N HIS A 294 -7.62 -20.51 -2.44
CA HIS A 294 -6.68 -19.50 -2.92
C HIS A 294 -7.14 -18.85 -4.23
N GLY A 295 -6.54 -17.72 -4.53
CA GLY A 295 -6.79 -17.01 -5.79
C GLY A 295 -7.68 -15.79 -5.63
N SER A 296 -7.87 -15.05 -6.72
CA SER A 296 -8.70 -13.86 -6.81
C SER A 296 -9.63 -13.93 -8.05
N PRO A 297 -10.94 -14.21 -7.87
CA PRO A 297 -11.61 -14.67 -6.65
C PRO A 297 -11.10 -16.03 -6.20
N ALA A 298 -11.17 -16.27 -4.89
CA ALA A 298 -10.67 -17.52 -4.32
C ALA A 298 -11.46 -18.73 -4.78
N GLN A 299 -10.76 -19.85 -4.95
CA GLN A 299 -11.29 -21.15 -5.33
C GLN A 299 -10.64 -22.26 -4.49
N ARG A 300 -11.29 -23.40 -4.36
CA ARG A 300 -10.79 -24.55 -3.60
C ARG A 300 -9.44 -25.03 -4.12
N THR A 301 -8.58 -25.46 -3.20
CA THR A 301 -7.25 -26.02 -3.47
C THR A 301 -6.87 -27.05 -2.41
N ASP A 302 -5.90 -27.90 -2.73
CA ASP A 302 -5.33 -28.87 -1.77
C ASP A 302 -4.07 -28.35 -1.08
N VAL A 303 -3.64 -27.12 -1.38
CA VAL A 303 -2.42 -26.51 -0.83
C VAL A 303 -2.60 -26.14 0.64
N ASP A 304 -1.70 -26.61 1.49
CA ASP A 304 -1.68 -26.26 2.92
C ASP A 304 -0.88 -24.98 3.17
N TYR A 305 -1.55 -23.98 3.70
CA TYR A 305 -0.99 -22.67 4.06
C TYR A 305 -0.54 -22.58 5.52
N ARG A 306 -0.78 -23.60 6.33
CA ARG A 306 -0.23 -23.73 7.68
C ARG A 306 1.25 -24.07 7.61
N ALA A 307 2.08 -23.05 7.61
CA ALA A 307 3.53 -23.23 7.46
C ALA A 307 4.25 -23.60 8.77
N VAL A 308 3.64 -23.32 9.91
CA VAL A 308 4.28 -23.47 11.24
C VAL A 308 3.35 -24.16 12.22
N GLY A 309 3.86 -25.21 12.90
CA GLY A 309 3.16 -25.86 13.98
C GLY A 309 3.05 -25.00 15.24
N PRO A 310 2.17 -25.36 16.18
CA PRO A 310 1.98 -24.61 17.42
C PRO A 310 3.22 -24.72 18.33
N ALA A 311 3.43 -23.70 19.17
CA ALA A 311 4.40 -23.74 20.27
C ALA A 311 3.75 -23.27 21.57
N GLY A 312 4.34 -23.62 22.71
CA GLY A 312 3.82 -23.23 24.02
C GLY A 312 3.78 -21.70 24.19
N CYS A 313 2.59 -21.10 24.11
CA CYS A 313 2.33 -19.67 24.28
C CYS A 313 1.18 -19.46 25.26
N GLY A 314 1.45 -19.64 26.55
CA GLY A 314 0.45 -19.47 27.62
C GLY A 314 0.05 -18.01 27.89
N ALA A 315 -1.03 -17.84 28.66
CA ALA A 315 -1.56 -16.52 29.02
C ALA A 315 -0.50 -15.64 29.71
N TRP A 316 0.31 -16.20 30.58
CA TRP A 316 1.39 -15.47 31.27
C TRP A 316 2.36 -14.79 30.29
N ARG A 317 2.83 -15.52 29.27
CA ARG A 317 3.74 -14.98 28.24
C ARG A 317 3.10 -13.79 27.50
N ARG A 318 1.83 -13.90 27.15
CA ARG A 318 1.06 -12.82 26.49
C ARG A 318 0.94 -11.58 27.37
N THR A 319 0.64 -11.79 28.65
CA THR A 319 0.53 -10.68 29.62
C THR A 319 1.88 -10.01 29.82
N VAL A 320 2.95 -10.76 30.05
CA VAL A 320 4.31 -10.20 30.22
C VAL A 320 4.75 -9.43 28.99
N HIS A 321 4.54 -9.98 27.78
CA HIS A 321 4.89 -9.29 26.53
C HIS A 321 4.11 -7.97 26.39
N SER A 322 2.81 -7.98 26.64
CA SER A 322 1.96 -6.79 26.58
C SER A 322 2.41 -5.73 27.60
N ALA A 323 2.73 -6.15 28.83
CA ALA A 323 3.23 -5.25 29.87
C ALA A 323 4.60 -4.65 29.46
N LEU A 324 5.53 -5.46 28.97
CA LEU A 324 6.84 -4.98 28.52
C LEU A 324 6.73 -4.03 27.33
N GLN A 325 5.83 -4.29 26.37
CA GLN A 325 5.57 -3.36 25.27
C GLN A 325 5.01 -2.03 25.78
N LEU A 326 4.03 -2.09 26.68
CA LEU A 326 3.44 -0.89 27.25
C LEU A 326 4.48 -0.09 28.05
N LEU A 327 5.26 -0.77 28.89
CA LEU A 327 6.36 -0.16 29.63
C LEU A 327 7.42 0.47 28.69
N ALA A 328 7.80 -0.20 27.63
CA ALA A 328 8.73 0.36 26.64
C ALA A 328 8.17 1.63 25.98
N VAL A 329 6.88 1.63 25.65
CA VAL A 329 6.23 2.83 25.11
C VAL A 329 6.20 3.95 26.16
N LEU A 330 5.76 3.68 27.37
CA LEU A 330 5.56 4.68 28.42
C LEU A 330 6.88 5.21 29.00
N LEU A 331 7.88 4.33 29.19
CA LEU A 331 9.13 4.72 29.86
C LEU A 331 10.25 5.14 28.88
N VAL A 332 10.13 4.78 27.59
CA VAL A 332 11.19 5.08 26.62
C VAL A 332 10.66 5.92 25.46
N TYR A 333 9.71 5.42 24.69
CA TYR A 333 9.32 6.09 23.43
C TYR A 333 8.57 7.39 23.66
N VAL A 334 7.66 7.43 24.62
CA VAL A 334 6.85 8.62 24.90
C VAL A 334 7.70 9.71 25.58
N PRO A 335 8.47 9.45 26.64
CA PRO A 335 9.37 10.47 27.19
C PRO A 335 10.40 11.00 26.20
N LEU A 336 10.94 10.13 25.34
CA LEU A 336 11.85 10.54 24.28
C LEU A 336 11.16 11.47 23.25
N ALA A 337 9.91 11.18 22.91
CA ALA A 337 9.15 11.98 21.94
C ALA A 337 8.68 13.33 22.53
N VAL A 338 8.35 13.39 23.82
CA VAL A 338 7.74 14.56 24.46
C VAL A 338 8.79 15.38 25.23
N GLY A 339 9.64 14.72 26.01
CA GLY A 339 10.64 15.35 26.85
C GLY A 339 12.05 15.41 26.24
N GLY A 340 12.34 14.56 25.24
CA GLY A 340 13.66 14.49 24.59
C GLY A 340 14.06 15.80 23.90
N VAL A 341 13.10 16.51 23.34
CA VAL A 341 13.33 17.86 22.80
C VAL A 341 13.69 18.83 23.91
N GLY A 342 13.01 18.80 25.05
CA GLY A 342 13.31 19.64 26.19
C GLY A 342 14.71 19.39 26.75
N VAL A 343 15.11 18.11 26.88
CA VAL A 343 16.49 17.75 27.31
C VAL A 343 17.51 18.20 26.27
N LEU A 344 17.24 17.99 24.98
CA LEU A 344 18.13 18.42 23.90
C LEU A 344 18.36 19.96 23.93
N LEU A 345 17.29 20.71 24.19
CA LEU A 345 17.34 22.16 24.28
C LEU A 345 18.12 22.62 25.53
N ALA A 346 17.92 21.95 26.67
CA ALA A 346 18.64 22.25 27.91
C ALA A 346 20.15 22.00 27.78
N GLU A 347 20.55 20.94 27.07
CA GLU A 347 21.95 20.55 26.87
C GLU A 347 22.62 21.28 25.68
N ALA A 348 21.85 21.89 24.81
CA ALA A 348 22.31 22.59 23.61
C ALA A 348 21.74 24.04 23.54
N PRO A 349 22.27 25.00 24.34
CA PRO A 349 21.76 26.38 24.40
C PRO A 349 21.69 27.08 23.03
N GLN A 350 22.54 26.65 22.06
CA GLN A 350 22.49 27.17 20.68
C GLN A 350 21.19 26.83 19.95
N LEU A 351 20.57 25.68 20.28
CA LEU A 351 19.29 25.30 19.74
C LEU A 351 18.16 26.03 20.44
N THR A 352 18.26 26.27 21.73
CA THR A 352 17.31 27.08 22.48
C THR A 352 17.20 28.49 21.90
N ALA A 353 18.34 29.13 21.58
CA ALA A 353 18.36 30.44 20.93
C ALA A 353 17.69 30.52 19.58
N VAL A 354 17.46 29.37 18.90
CA VAL A 354 16.68 29.29 17.66
C VAL A 354 15.18 29.11 17.92
N LEU A 355 14.85 28.42 19.03
CA LEU A 355 13.46 28.03 19.35
C LEU A 355 12.79 28.97 20.38
N GLU A 356 13.57 29.78 21.07
CA GLU A 356 13.11 30.89 21.93
C GLU A 356 13.58 32.22 21.34
N PRO A 357 13.08 32.64 20.20
CA PRO A 357 13.40 33.91 19.61
C PRO A 357 12.75 35.02 20.46
N GLY A 358 13.51 36.06 20.76
CA GLY A 358 12.91 37.26 21.34
C GLY A 358 12.03 38.00 20.31
N PRO A 359 11.22 38.96 20.70
CA PRO A 359 10.24 39.64 19.85
C PRO A 359 10.76 40.25 18.54
N THR A 360 12.08 40.39 18.41
CA THR A 360 12.76 40.92 17.21
C THR A 360 13.43 39.82 16.39
N ALA A 361 13.32 38.56 16.77
CA ALA A 361 14.08 37.48 16.15
C ALA A 361 13.74 37.25 14.68
N LEU A 362 12.48 37.43 14.27
CA LEU A 362 12.06 37.29 12.88
C LEU A 362 12.63 38.39 11.96
N THR A 363 13.09 39.49 12.51
CA THR A 363 13.76 40.57 11.78
C THR A 363 15.28 40.42 11.78
N ASP A 364 15.83 39.54 12.62
CA ASP A 364 17.28 39.27 12.69
C ASP A 364 17.68 38.20 11.66
N TRP A 365 18.58 38.58 10.73
CA TRP A 365 19.12 37.63 9.75
C TRP A 365 19.86 36.46 10.37
N MET A 366 20.49 36.65 11.55
CA MET A 366 21.20 35.61 12.26
C MET A 366 20.25 34.49 12.73
N PHE A 367 19.00 34.81 13.04
CA PHE A 367 17.97 33.80 13.33
C PHE A 367 17.82 32.78 12.18
N TYR A 368 17.75 33.28 10.95
CA TYR A 368 17.61 32.42 9.76
C TYR A 368 18.86 31.57 9.54
N VAL A 369 20.04 32.12 9.76
CA VAL A 369 21.31 31.37 9.70
C VAL A 369 21.33 30.23 10.72
N ARG A 370 20.91 30.49 11.95
CA ARG A 370 20.81 29.47 13.00
C ARG A 370 19.78 28.40 12.68
N ALA A 371 18.61 28.78 12.16
CA ALA A 371 17.57 27.85 11.73
C ALA A 371 18.06 26.93 10.60
N VAL A 372 18.78 27.47 9.62
CA VAL A 372 19.43 26.69 8.56
C VAL A 372 20.47 25.74 9.14
N ALA A 373 21.35 26.21 10.01
CA ALA A 373 22.39 25.38 10.64
C ALA A 373 21.77 24.23 11.47
N ALA A 374 20.74 24.51 12.30
CA ALA A 374 20.04 23.52 13.08
C ALA A 374 19.34 22.48 12.18
N SER A 375 18.72 22.90 11.09
CA SER A 375 18.06 22.00 10.16
C SER A 375 19.05 21.10 9.41
N LEU A 376 20.24 21.62 9.05
CA LEU A 376 21.30 20.82 8.44
C LEU A 376 21.87 19.80 9.45
N LEU A 377 22.04 20.20 10.71
CA LEU A 377 22.50 19.30 11.76
C LEU A 377 21.52 18.15 11.98
N PHE A 378 20.20 18.42 11.93
CA PHE A 378 19.18 17.36 12.01
C PHE A 378 19.31 16.36 10.85
N PHE A 379 19.57 16.83 9.64
CA PHE A 379 19.81 15.95 8.48
C PHE A 379 21.13 15.18 8.56
N ALA A 380 22.11 15.68 9.34
CA ALA A 380 23.32 14.92 9.65
C ALA A 380 23.04 13.63 10.45
N ALA A 381 21.87 13.52 11.10
CA ALA A 381 21.41 12.27 11.72
C ALA A 381 21.13 11.13 10.72
N VAL A 382 20.97 11.41 9.43
CA VAL A 382 20.76 10.38 8.39
C VAL A 382 21.90 9.34 8.33
N PRO A 383 23.20 9.72 8.31
CA PRO A 383 24.31 8.78 8.40
C PRO A 383 24.27 7.90 9.66
N PHE A 384 23.91 8.46 10.80
CA PHE A 384 23.75 7.69 12.05
C PHE A 384 22.63 6.67 11.95
N GLY A 385 21.50 7.04 11.33
CA GLY A 385 20.41 6.13 11.05
C GLY A 385 20.83 4.97 10.15
N LEU A 386 21.64 5.23 9.13
CA LEU A 386 22.22 4.22 8.25
C LEU A 386 23.16 3.29 9.01
N LEU A 387 24.05 3.84 9.84
CA LEU A 387 24.95 3.06 10.68
C LEU A 387 24.19 2.17 11.66
N PHE A 388 23.18 2.72 12.34
CA PHE A 388 22.31 1.96 13.23
C PHE A 388 21.62 0.80 12.49
N GLN A 389 21.07 1.09 11.32
CA GLN A 389 20.37 0.09 10.50
C GLN A 389 21.33 -1.00 9.98
N ALA A 390 22.60 -0.66 9.70
CA ALA A 390 23.61 -1.60 9.25
C ALA A 390 24.16 -2.50 10.36
N THR A 391 24.12 -2.05 11.62
CA THR A 391 24.79 -2.71 12.75
C THR A 391 23.82 -3.41 13.68
N VAL A 392 22.93 -2.69 14.34
CA VAL A 392 22.09 -3.21 15.43
C VAL A 392 21.18 -4.36 14.99
N PRO A 393 20.39 -4.25 13.91
CA PRO A 393 19.53 -5.36 13.47
C PRO A 393 20.35 -6.59 13.05
N ARG A 394 21.55 -6.40 12.49
CA ARG A 394 22.45 -7.50 12.10
C ARG A 394 22.97 -8.26 13.32
N LEU A 395 23.35 -7.56 14.39
CA LEU A 395 23.76 -8.17 15.63
C LEU A 395 22.59 -8.96 16.26
N LEU A 396 21.44 -8.36 16.32
CA LEU A 396 20.22 -8.99 16.84
C LEU A 396 19.81 -10.22 16.01
N SER A 397 19.99 -10.20 14.71
CA SER A 397 19.63 -11.34 13.85
C SER A 397 20.39 -12.61 14.16
N ARG A 398 21.60 -12.52 14.75
CA ARG A 398 22.39 -13.69 15.16
C ARG A 398 21.75 -14.53 16.26
N THR A 399 20.78 -13.96 16.99
CA THR A 399 20.03 -14.70 18.03
C THR A 399 18.93 -15.58 17.46
N ILE A 400 18.55 -15.38 16.19
CA ILE A 400 17.46 -16.14 15.53
C ILE A 400 18.07 -17.20 14.62
N THR A 401 17.81 -18.46 14.91
CA THR A 401 18.22 -19.60 14.06
C THR A 401 17.19 -19.81 12.96
N PRO A 402 17.58 -19.79 11.67
CA PRO A 402 16.67 -20.05 10.56
C PRO A 402 16.03 -21.44 10.65
N GLY A 403 14.75 -21.55 10.32
CA GLY A 403 14.00 -22.82 10.33
C GLY A 403 13.52 -23.28 11.70
N LYS A 404 14.05 -22.74 12.80
CA LYS A 404 13.60 -23.07 14.15
C LYS A 404 12.27 -22.40 14.48
N VAL A 405 11.36 -23.15 15.10
CA VAL A 405 10.07 -22.63 15.58
C VAL A 405 10.26 -21.99 16.94
N TYR A 406 9.84 -20.75 17.07
CA TYR A 406 9.87 -19.98 18.30
C TYR A 406 8.45 -19.64 18.75
N PRO A 407 8.18 -19.64 20.05
CA PRO A 407 6.90 -19.20 20.56
C PRO A 407 6.72 -17.69 20.35
N LEU A 408 5.49 -17.26 20.05
CA LEU A 408 5.12 -15.83 20.01
C LEU A 408 5.31 -15.18 21.39
N TYR A 409 5.42 -13.86 21.36
CA TYR A 409 5.49 -13.01 22.55
C TYR A 409 6.68 -13.28 23.49
N GLY A 410 7.75 -13.93 22.97
CA GLY A 410 9.01 -14.12 23.65
C GLY A 410 10.11 -13.18 23.15
N PHE A 411 11.33 -13.35 23.69
CA PHE A 411 12.51 -12.59 23.32
C PHE A 411 12.76 -12.59 21.80
N HIS A 412 12.79 -13.76 21.16
CA HIS A 412 13.05 -13.87 19.72
C HIS A 412 11.97 -13.21 18.88
N TYR A 413 10.71 -13.21 19.33
CA TYR A 413 9.64 -12.46 18.66
C TYR A 413 9.87 -10.94 18.76
N GLY A 414 10.28 -10.46 19.94
CA GLY A 414 10.66 -9.05 20.13
C GLY A 414 11.81 -8.64 19.21
N VAL A 415 12.86 -9.45 19.13
CA VAL A 415 14.01 -9.25 18.24
C VAL A 415 13.57 -9.21 16.78
N HIS A 416 12.76 -10.18 16.34
CA HIS A 416 12.22 -10.19 14.97
C HIS A 416 11.44 -8.90 14.66
N ARG A 417 10.60 -8.45 15.58
CA ARG A 417 9.83 -7.20 15.43
C ARG A 417 10.74 -5.97 15.29
N ILE A 418 11.81 -5.90 16.09
CA ILE A 418 12.80 -4.81 16.01
C ILE A 418 13.50 -4.85 14.66
N ILE A 419 13.95 -6.02 14.19
CA ILE A 419 14.58 -6.16 12.88
C ILE A 419 13.62 -5.67 11.79
N ALA A 420 12.40 -6.20 11.73
CA ALA A 420 11.42 -5.79 10.72
C ALA A 420 11.09 -4.29 10.76
N LEU A 421 10.99 -3.71 11.96
CA LEU A 421 10.70 -2.28 12.14
C LEU A 421 11.85 -1.38 11.70
N THR A 422 13.09 -1.76 12.01
CA THR A 422 14.28 -0.93 11.77
C THR A 422 14.76 -1.03 10.32
N THR A 423 14.60 -2.18 9.67
CA THR A 423 15.06 -2.41 8.30
C THR A 423 14.06 -1.97 7.22
N ASN A 424 12.77 -1.88 7.51
CA ASN A 424 11.74 -1.39 6.58
C ASN A 424 11.51 0.13 6.70
N ARG A 425 12.55 0.96 6.53
CA ARG A 425 12.44 2.42 6.62
C ARG A 425 12.21 3.04 5.24
N LYS A 426 10.96 3.44 4.97
CA LYS A 426 10.54 4.01 3.69
C LYS A 426 11.42 5.18 3.22
N PHE A 427 11.86 6.05 4.13
CA PHE A 427 12.73 7.18 3.78
C PHE A 427 14.04 6.71 3.13
N LEU A 428 14.75 5.75 3.75
CA LEU A 428 16.02 5.25 3.25
C LEU A 428 15.83 4.37 2.01
N THR A 429 14.83 3.49 2.01
CA THR A 429 14.51 2.68 0.83
C THR A 429 14.18 3.56 -0.37
N ARG A 430 13.42 4.65 -0.18
CA ARG A 430 13.10 5.60 -1.23
C ARG A 430 14.31 6.46 -1.65
N LEU A 431 15.21 6.80 -0.73
CA LEU A 431 16.45 7.52 -1.03
C LEU A 431 17.32 6.71 -2.02
N PHE A 432 17.45 5.41 -1.83
CA PHE A 432 18.27 4.54 -2.67
C PHE A 432 17.48 3.82 -3.77
N GLY A 433 16.17 3.65 -3.63
CA GLY A 433 15.31 3.05 -4.64
C GLY A 433 15.41 3.77 -5.99
N ASP A 434 15.07 3.11 -7.08
CA ASP A 434 15.21 3.62 -8.45
C ASP A 434 16.59 4.24 -8.73
N SER A 435 17.63 3.66 -8.16
CA SER A 435 19.00 4.12 -8.36
C SER A 435 20.01 2.96 -8.30
N SER A 436 21.20 3.18 -8.86
CA SER A 436 22.32 2.25 -8.72
C SER A 436 22.75 2.00 -7.27
N GLY A 437 22.46 2.94 -6.38
CA GLY A 437 22.78 2.84 -4.96
C GLY A 437 21.97 1.78 -4.22
N ILE A 438 20.81 1.34 -4.78
CA ILE A 438 19.94 0.38 -4.10
C ILE A 438 20.64 -0.96 -3.81
N VAL A 439 21.44 -1.47 -4.72
CA VAL A 439 22.17 -2.74 -4.56
C VAL A 439 23.17 -2.64 -3.39
N HIS A 440 23.90 -1.53 -3.31
CA HIS A 440 24.83 -1.28 -2.21
C HIS A 440 24.09 -1.14 -0.87
N TYR A 441 22.99 -0.41 -0.85
CA TYR A 441 22.14 -0.26 0.33
C TYR A 441 21.58 -1.60 0.82
N LEU A 442 20.98 -2.39 -0.07
CA LEU A 442 20.41 -3.69 0.29
C LEU A 442 21.49 -4.65 0.79
N ARG A 443 22.63 -4.74 0.10
CA ARG A 443 23.71 -5.67 0.44
C ARG A 443 24.48 -5.23 1.69
N ARG A 444 24.94 -3.98 1.75
CA ARG A 444 25.84 -3.49 2.80
C ARG A 444 25.11 -3.04 4.06
N CYS A 445 24.05 -2.26 3.90
CA CYS A 445 23.30 -1.73 5.05
C CYS A 445 22.26 -2.74 5.56
N LEU A 446 21.47 -3.32 4.69
CA LEU A 446 20.41 -4.24 5.12
C LEU A 446 20.88 -5.70 5.26
N GLY A 447 21.88 -6.14 4.50
CA GLY A 447 22.41 -7.48 4.61
C GLY A 447 21.71 -8.54 3.77
N TYR A 448 21.07 -8.13 2.67
CA TYR A 448 20.60 -9.08 1.66
C TYR A 448 21.75 -9.88 1.07
N ASP A 449 21.49 -11.16 0.79
CA ASP A 449 22.38 -11.99 -0.01
C ASP A 449 22.07 -11.69 -1.50
N LEU A 450 22.78 -10.74 -2.05
CA LEU A 450 22.71 -10.38 -3.46
C LEU A 450 23.96 -10.93 -4.14
N SER A 451 23.81 -11.93 -4.99
CA SER A 451 24.77 -12.22 -6.04
C SER A 451 24.82 -10.99 -6.96
N ARG A 452 25.81 -10.88 -7.83
CA ARG A 452 25.98 -9.69 -8.67
C ARG A 452 24.69 -9.33 -9.40
N VAL A 453 23.95 -8.36 -8.86
CA VAL A 453 22.78 -7.80 -9.53
C VAL A 453 23.27 -6.79 -10.55
N GLU A 454 23.06 -7.06 -11.81
CA GLU A 454 23.35 -6.13 -12.88
C GLU A 454 22.35 -4.99 -12.83
N GLN A 455 22.83 -3.78 -12.98
CA GLN A 455 21.93 -2.64 -13.03
C GLN A 455 21.22 -2.59 -14.38
N THR A 456 19.95 -2.93 -14.39
CA THR A 456 19.10 -2.95 -15.58
C THR A 456 18.07 -1.81 -15.61
N GLY A 457 18.20 -0.82 -14.75
CA GLY A 457 17.20 0.24 -14.57
C GLY A 457 16.83 0.38 -13.09
N SER A 458 15.55 0.48 -12.78
CA SER A 458 15.05 0.46 -11.41
C SER A 458 14.99 -0.98 -10.91
N ASN A 459 16.08 -1.46 -10.33
CA ASN A 459 16.19 -2.87 -10.00
C ASN A 459 15.27 -3.32 -8.87
N PHE A 460 14.84 -2.41 -8.00
CA PHE A 460 14.02 -2.76 -6.82
C PHE A 460 12.90 -1.76 -6.55
N GLY A 461 12.58 -0.90 -7.50
CA GLY A 461 11.57 0.13 -7.31
C GLY A 461 11.82 1.06 -6.11
N THR A 462 10.80 1.75 -5.67
CA THR A 462 10.83 2.63 -4.50
C THR A 462 10.17 2.02 -3.26
N GLU A 463 9.43 0.94 -3.42
CA GLU A 463 8.71 0.23 -2.36
C GLU A 463 9.15 -1.23 -2.28
N LEU A 464 9.93 -1.54 -1.26
CA LEU A 464 10.37 -2.90 -0.92
C LEU A 464 10.04 -3.17 0.54
N LYS A 465 9.46 -4.35 0.82
CA LYS A 465 9.20 -4.83 2.19
C LYS A 465 9.83 -6.21 2.39
N HIS A 466 10.22 -6.52 3.63
CA HIS A 466 10.73 -7.84 4.03
C HIS A 466 10.43 -8.10 5.50
N GLU A 467 10.47 -9.37 5.90
CA GLU A 467 10.42 -9.76 7.31
C GLU A 467 11.82 -9.73 7.92
N THR A 468 12.79 -10.34 7.26
CA THR A 468 14.21 -10.23 7.59
C THR A 468 15.06 -10.19 6.33
N PRO A 469 15.91 -9.17 6.16
CA PRO A 469 16.76 -9.06 4.99
C PRO A 469 17.89 -10.10 4.97
N TYR A 470 18.33 -10.57 6.14
CA TYR A 470 19.48 -11.49 6.29
C TYR A 470 19.24 -12.88 5.74
N LEU A 471 17.99 -13.24 5.47
CA LEU A 471 17.56 -14.50 4.89
C LEU A 471 16.89 -14.31 3.54
N SER A 472 17.11 -13.18 2.91
CA SER A 472 16.59 -12.84 1.59
C SER A 472 17.71 -12.84 0.58
N SER A 473 17.60 -13.64 -0.47
CA SER A 473 18.56 -13.68 -1.58
C SER A 473 17.89 -13.37 -2.90
N VAL A 474 18.63 -12.65 -3.78
CA VAL A 474 18.16 -12.32 -5.13
C VAL A 474 19.31 -12.58 -6.11
N GLY A 475 19.05 -13.37 -7.12
CA GLY A 475 20.01 -13.80 -8.12
C GLY A 475 20.41 -12.71 -9.10
N THR A 476 21.53 -12.94 -9.79
CA THR A 476 22.11 -12.02 -10.77
C THR A 476 21.15 -11.71 -11.91
N GLY A 477 21.11 -10.46 -12.35
CA GLY A 477 20.29 -10.02 -13.48
C GLY A 477 18.79 -9.99 -13.21
N THR A 478 18.36 -10.19 -11.98
CA THR A 478 16.95 -10.08 -11.61
C THR A 478 16.53 -8.62 -11.53
N MET A 479 15.37 -8.32 -12.11
CA MET A 479 14.74 -7.01 -12.12
C MET A 479 13.45 -7.03 -11.32
N VAL A 480 13.25 -6.06 -10.47
CA VAL A 480 12.09 -5.96 -9.56
C VAL A 480 11.38 -4.63 -9.78
N ALA A 481 10.09 -4.69 -10.05
CA ALA A 481 9.21 -3.52 -10.08
C ALA A 481 8.75 -3.14 -8.66
N ASP A 482 7.83 -2.18 -8.55
CA ASP A 482 7.39 -1.65 -7.25
C ASP A 482 6.54 -2.63 -6.43
N GLY A 483 6.77 -2.63 -5.12
CA GLY A 483 5.91 -3.29 -4.15
C GLY A 483 6.25 -4.76 -3.90
N LEU A 484 7.49 -5.20 -4.13
CA LEU A 484 7.93 -6.52 -3.69
C LEU A 484 7.88 -6.63 -2.16
N SER A 485 7.21 -7.65 -1.67
CA SER A 485 7.14 -8.02 -0.25
C SER A 485 7.70 -9.42 -0.05
N ILE A 486 8.92 -9.54 0.51
CA ILE A 486 9.52 -10.83 0.83
C ILE A 486 9.02 -11.28 2.20
N VAL A 487 8.14 -12.28 2.20
CA VAL A 487 7.52 -12.85 3.38
C VAL A 487 8.27 -14.11 3.79
N ASN A 488 9.36 -13.92 4.50
CA ASN A 488 10.23 -14.99 4.96
C ASN A 488 10.11 -15.29 6.46
N ALA A 489 9.00 -14.92 7.06
CA ALA A 489 8.58 -15.35 8.38
C ALA A 489 7.16 -15.90 8.33
N ASP A 490 6.98 -17.09 8.81
CA ASP A 490 5.70 -17.78 8.93
C ASP A 490 5.16 -17.65 10.35
N PHE A 491 3.86 -17.42 10.50
CA PHE A 491 3.22 -17.21 11.80
C PHE A 491 2.03 -18.17 11.98
N SER A 492 1.91 -18.70 13.19
CA SER A 492 0.66 -19.24 13.73
C SER A 492 0.11 -18.31 14.82
N ASN A 493 -0.95 -18.70 15.48
CA ASN A 493 -1.50 -17.99 16.63
C ASN A 493 -0.61 -18.10 17.90
N THR A 494 0.36 -19.03 17.93
CA THR A 494 1.21 -19.30 19.10
C THR A 494 2.70 -19.31 18.81
N SER A 495 3.09 -19.37 17.53
CA SER A 495 4.50 -19.55 17.13
C SER A 495 4.84 -18.77 15.87
N PHE A 496 6.13 -18.61 15.62
CA PHE A 496 6.66 -18.12 14.35
C PHE A 496 7.96 -18.84 14.00
N ARG A 497 8.28 -18.83 12.72
CA ARG A 497 9.52 -19.37 12.16
C ARG A 497 10.01 -18.42 11.08
N VAL A 498 11.31 -18.16 11.07
CA VAL A 498 11.97 -17.40 10.00
C VAL A 498 12.72 -18.36 9.09
N SER A 499 12.52 -18.25 7.80
CA SER A 499 13.10 -19.13 6.78
C SER A 499 13.81 -18.33 5.69
N ARG A 500 14.65 -18.99 4.88
CA ARG A 500 15.25 -18.36 3.72
C ARG A 500 14.20 -18.18 2.62
N ALA A 501 14.23 -17.02 1.95
CA ALA A 501 13.51 -16.78 0.70
C ALA A 501 14.54 -16.49 -0.39
N SER A 502 14.52 -17.29 -1.45
CA SER A 502 15.49 -17.18 -2.54
C SER A 502 14.74 -16.90 -3.85
N ILE A 503 15.08 -15.80 -4.49
CA ILE A 503 14.64 -15.44 -5.83
C ILE A 503 15.78 -15.73 -6.79
N GLY A 504 15.55 -16.58 -7.79
CA GLY A 504 16.55 -17.02 -8.74
C GLY A 504 17.11 -15.89 -9.62
N PRO A 505 18.14 -16.16 -10.42
CA PRO A 505 18.74 -15.20 -11.35
C PRO A 505 17.86 -14.95 -12.58
N ARG A 506 18.09 -13.81 -13.23
CA ARG A 506 17.45 -13.39 -14.49
C ARG A 506 15.92 -13.36 -14.44
N ASN A 507 15.35 -13.24 -13.26
CA ASN A 507 13.91 -13.11 -13.08
C ASN A 507 13.45 -11.67 -13.34
N TYR A 508 12.22 -11.54 -13.78
CA TYR A 508 11.47 -10.28 -13.75
C TYR A 508 10.29 -10.41 -12.77
N LEU A 509 10.25 -9.53 -11.78
CA LEU A 509 9.16 -9.44 -10.82
C LEU A 509 8.36 -8.18 -11.09
N GLY A 510 7.10 -8.37 -11.48
CA GLY A 510 6.13 -7.30 -11.68
C GLY A 510 5.73 -6.61 -10.37
N ASN A 511 4.72 -5.74 -10.45
CA ASN A 511 4.30 -4.94 -9.31
C ASN A 511 3.55 -5.76 -8.25
N ARG A 512 3.74 -5.39 -6.98
CA ARG A 512 3.00 -5.94 -5.83
C ARG A 512 3.09 -7.47 -5.72
N ILE A 513 4.28 -8.00 -5.84
CA ILE A 513 4.55 -9.42 -5.63
C ILE A 513 4.72 -9.69 -4.14
N THR A 514 3.94 -10.63 -3.62
CA THR A 514 4.15 -11.22 -2.30
C THR A 514 4.92 -12.51 -2.47
N TYR A 515 6.21 -12.51 -2.11
CA TYR A 515 7.12 -13.65 -2.31
C TYR A 515 7.33 -14.41 -1.00
N PRO A 516 6.73 -15.60 -0.81
CA PRO A 516 6.84 -16.39 0.40
C PRO A 516 8.17 -17.16 0.47
N SER A 517 8.57 -17.58 1.67
CA SER A 517 9.77 -18.39 1.89
C SER A 517 9.74 -19.75 1.16
N ARG A 518 8.55 -20.28 0.92
CA ARG A 518 8.32 -21.53 0.18
C ARG A 518 8.10 -21.32 -1.32
N GLY A 519 8.40 -20.13 -1.85
CA GLY A 519 8.21 -19.83 -3.27
C GLY A 519 8.91 -20.83 -4.20
N ARG A 520 8.20 -21.33 -5.22
CA ARG A 520 8.65 -22.36 -6.15
C ARG A 520 8.98 -21.80 -7.53
N THR A 521 9.87 -20.80 -7.54
CA THR A 521 10.39 -20.20 -8.78
C THR A 521 11.92 -20.26 -8.77
N GLY A 522 12.51 -20.68 -9.87
CA GLY A 522 13.96 -20.77 -10.08
C GLY A 522 14.43 -19.68 -11.03
N ASP A 523 15.18 -20.08 -12.06
CA ASP A 523 15.86 -19.17 -12.97
C ASP A 523 14.95 -18.67 -14.09
N ASN A 524 15.22 -17.45 -14.57
CA ASN A 524 14.62 -16.87 -15.76
C ASN A 524 13.07 -16.90 -15.78
N CYS A 525 12.44 -16.67 -14.64
CA CYS A 525 10.99 -16.57 -14.54
C CYS A 525 10.52 -15.12 -14.73
N LEU A 526 9.32 -14.98 -15.30
CA LEU A 526 8.55 -13.75 -15.28
C LEU A 526 7.41 -13.90 -14.30
N LEU A 527 7.40 -13.07 -13.29
CA LEU A 527 6.29 -12.97 -12.32
C LEU A 527 5.47 -11.72 -12.68
N ALA A 528 4.29 -11.91 -13.26
CA ALA A 528 3.43 -10.80 -13.67
C ALA A 528 2.90 -10.02 -12.45
N THR A 529 2.40 -8.81 -12.69
CA THR A 529 1.83 -7.95 -11.64
C THR A 529 0.79 -8.69 -10.79
N LYS A 530 0.92 -8.63 -9.46
CA LYS A 530 0.03 -9.27 -8.49
C LYS A 530 -0.10 -10.80 -8.64
N VAL A 531 0.85 -11.45 -9.28
CA VAL A 531 0.80 -12.91 -9.41
C VAL A 531 0.92 -13.58 -8.05
N MET A 532 0.13 -14.62 -7.84
CA MET A 532 0.28 -15.51 -6.71
C MET A 532 1.49 -16.43 -6.94
N VAL A 533 2.55 -16.27 -6.14
CA VAL A 533 3.74 -17.12 -6.24
C VAL A 533 3.42 -18.54 -5.75
N PRO A 534 3.60 -19.58 -6.58
CA PRO A 534 3.31 -20.95 -6.18
C PRO A 534 4.25 -21.41 -5.04
N ILE A 535 3.70 -22.12 -4.07
CA ILE A 535 4.44 -22.66 -2.90
C ILE A 535 4.53 -24.19 -2.89
N ASP A 536 3.95 -24.81 -3.87
CA ASP A 536 3.85 -26.27 -4.05
C ASP A 536 4.30 -26.71 -5.44
N GLY A 537 4.38 -28.00 -5.66
CA GLY A 537 4.76 -28.63 -6.91
C GLY A 537 6.23 -28.43 -7.28
N LYS A 538 6.53 -28.58 -8.58
CA LYS A 538 7.88 -28.40 -9.15
C LYS A 538 8.36 -26.94 -9.05
N ILE A 539 9.67 -26.74 -9.04
CA ILE A 539 10.27 -25.42 -9.24
C ILE A 539 10.06 -25.05 -10.70
N ARG A 540 9.51 -23.83 -10.93
CA ARG A 540 9.27 -23.31 -12.29
C ARG A 540 10.50 -22.54 -12.76
N GLU A 541 10.97 -22.84 -13.95
CA GLU A 541 12.14 -22.21 -14.56
C GLU A 541 11.86 -21.88 -16.03
N GLY A 542 12.39 -20.76 -16.52
CA GLY A 542 12.23 -20.35 -17.90
C GLY A 542 10.79 -20.02 -18.34
N VAL A 543 9.86 -19.83 -17.41
CA VAL A 543 8.44 -19.59 -17.69
C VAL A 543 7.97 -18.25 -17.15
N GLY A 544 6.89 -17.74 -17.71
CA GLY A 544 6.10 -16.66 -17.13
C GLY A 544 5.02 -17.21 -16.22
N LEU A 545 4.71 -16.51 -15.14
CA LEU A 545 3.60 -16.79 -14.23
C LEU A 545 2.66 -15.59 -14.20
N LEU A 546 1.38 -15.84 -14.42
CA LEU A 546 0.33 -14.82 -14.42
C LEU A 546 -0.85 -15.27 -13.59
N GLY A 547 -1.46 -14.35 -12.87
CA GLY A 547 -2.74 -14.56 -12.22
C GLY A 547 -2.68 -15.02 -10.77
N SER A 548 -3.85 -15.10 -10.16
CA SER A 548 -4.09 -15.65 -8.84
C SER A 548 -5.38 -16.50 -8.91
N PRO A 549 -5.26 -17.85 -8.79
CA PRO A 549 -4.03 -18.66 -8.76
C PRO A 549 -3.21 -18.52 -10.04
N SER A 550 -1.89 -18.68 -9.90
CA SER A 550 -0.98 -18.53 -11.03
C SER A 550 -1.10 -19.67 -12.04
N PHE A 551 -0.89 -19.33 -13.30
CA PHE A 551 -0.74 -20.28 -14.40
C PHE A 551 0.47 -19.89 -15.26
N GLU A 552 1.04 -20.89 -15.94
CA GLU A 552 2.23 -20.69 -16.76
C GLU A 552 1.86 -20.00 -18.09
N ILE A 553 2.72 -19.06 -18.50
CA ILE A 553 2.68 -18.39 -19.79
C ILE A 553 4.10 -18.42 -20.39
N PRO A 554 4.29 -18.26 -21.71
CA PRO A 554 5.63 -18.19 -22.28
C PRO A 554 6.44 -17.05 -21.66
N ARG A 555 7.70 -17.30 -21.32
CA ARG A 555 8.61 -16.29 -20.75
C ARG A 555 8.80 -15.08 -21.68
N SER A 556 8.72 -15.32 -22.96
CA SER A 556 8.91 -14.31 -24.03
C SER A 556 7.76 -13.32 -24.19
N VAL A 557 6.58 -13.62 -23.63
CA VAL A 557 5.34 -12.83 -23.86
C VAL A 557 5.44 -11.36 -23.51
N GLN A 558 6.23 -11.03 -22.51
CA GLN A 558 6.44 -9.64 -22.07
C GLN A 558 7.86 -9.17 -22.33
N ARG A 559 8.67 -9.98 -22.99
CA ARG A 559 10.04 -9.60 -23.35
C ARG A 559 10.02 -8.70 -24.56
N ASP A 560 10.60 -7.50 -24.39
CA ASP A 560 10.84 -6.60 -25.50
C ASP A 560 12.34 -6.60 -25.84
N SER A 561 12.65 -7.03 -27.07
CA SER A 561 14.03 -7.13 -27.57
C SER A 561 14.51 -5.86 -28.29
N THR A 562 13.66 -4.84 -28.43
CA THR A 562 13.94 -3.62 -29.20
C THR A 562 15.26 -2.95 -28.81
N PHE A 563 15.62 -3.04 -27.53
CA PHE A 563 16.82 -2.38 -26.98
C PHE A 563 17.90 -3.37 -26.49
N ASP A 564 17.86 -4.62 -26.91
CA ASP A 564 18.81 -5.63 -26.44
C ASP A 564 20.28 -5.29 -26.80
N GLU A 565 20.50 -4.59 -27.89
CA GLU A 565 21.83 -4.13 -28.28
C GLU A 565 22.51 -3.22 -27.25
N LEU A 566 21.70 -2.49 -26.46
CA LEU A 566 22.19 -1.61 -25.42
C LEU A 566 22.59 -2.33 -24.11
N LYS A 567 22.34 -3.63 -24.02
CA LYS A 567 22.56 -4.44 -22.80
C LYS A 567 23.99 -4.99 -22.68
N SER A 568 24.86 -4.74 -23.63
CA SER A 568 26.22 -5.30 -23.66
C SER A 568 27.27 -4.32 -24.21
N GLY A 569 28.55 -4.62 -24.00
CA GLY A 569 29.69 -3.90 -24.54
C GLY A 569 30.03 -2.57 -23.86
N GLU A 570 30.91 -1.78 -24.46
CA GLU A 570 31.37 -0.49 -23.93
C GLU A 570 30.27 0.56 -23.83
N GLN A 571 29.26 0.48 -24.70
CA GLN A 571 28.12 1.40 -24.70
C GLN A 571 27.32 1.29 -23.40
N LEU A 572 27.07 0.07 -22.93
CA LEU A 572 26.42 -0.17 -21.62
C LEU A 572 27.19 0.50 -20.49
N GLY A 573 28.52 0.38 -20.44
CA GLY A 573 29.36 1.01 -19.42
C GLY A 573 29.21 2.54 -19.39
N ARG A 574 29.17 3.19 -20.57
CA ARG A 574 28.95 4.65 -20.69
C ARG A 574 27.55 5.05 -20.22
N LEU A 575 26.51 4.32 -20.62
CA LEU A 575 25.12 4.58 -20.23
C LEU A 575 24.93 4.39 -18.72
N LEU A 576 25.50 3.34 -18.12
CA LEU A 576 25.47 3.12 -16.67
C LEU A 576 26.18 4.24 -15.90
N SER A 577 27.34 4.72 -16.39
CA SER A 577 28.04 5.83 -15.77
C SER A 577 27.23 7.14 -15.84
N ALA A 578 26.56 7.40 -16.96
CA ALA A 578 25.67 8.55 -17.10
C ALA A 578 24.44 8.44 -16.16
N LYS A 579 23.83 7.24 -16.09
CA LYS A 579 22.73 6.96 -15.17
C LYS A 579 23.13 7.14 -13.70
N ASN A 580 24.31 6.66 -13.32
CA ASN A 580 24.83 6.82 -11.95
C ASN A 580 24.97 8.29 -11.56
N ARG A 581 25.48 9.14 -12.44
CA ARG A 581 25.55 10.60 -12.20
C ARG A 581 24.15 11.21 -12.05
N HIS A 582 23.22 10.84 -12.94
CA HIS A 582 21.85 11.31 -12.86
C HIS A 582 21.16 10.87 -11.57
N ASN A 583 21.37 9.61 -11.16
CA ASN A 583 20.84 9.06 -9.90
C ASN A 583 21.41 9.75 -8.67
N ALA A 584 22.72 10.05 -8.66
CA ALA A 584 23.35 10.81 -7.57
C ALA A 584 22.72 12.22 -7.44
N ALA A 585 22.52 12.91 -8.55
CA ALA A 585 21.81 14.20 -8.57
C ALA A 585 20.36 14.07 -8.09
N THR A 586 19.67 12.99 -8.47
CA THR A 586 18.29 12.72 -8.01
C THR A 586 18.23 12.43 -6.50
N MET A 587 19.20 11.69 -5.95
CA MET A 587 19.30 11.45 -4.49
C MET A 587 19.57 12.76 -3.73
N ALA A 588 20.49 13.60 -4.24
CA ALA A 588 20.76 14.92 -3.67
C ALA A 588 19.49 15.80 -3.70
N LEU A 589 18.78 15.84 -4.85
CA LEU A 589 17.54 16.58 -4.98
C LEU A 589 16.45 16.06 -4.02
N TYR A 590 16.35 14.75 -3.83
CA TYR A 590 15.44 14.15 -2.86
C TYR A 590 15.70 14.66 -1.44
N LEU A 591 16.99 14.70 -1.03
CA LEU A 591 17.38 15.21 0.29
C LEU A 591 17.12 16.72 0.41
N VAL A 592 17.48 17.50 -0.60
CA VAL A 592 17.26 18.96 -0.61
C VAL A 592 15.77 19.29 -0.50
N VAL A 593 14.91 18.60 -1.26
CA VAL A 593 13.46 18.81 -1.18
C VAL A 593 12.92 18.50 0.23
N ARG A 594 13.41 17.41 0.86
CA ARG A 594 13.01 17.08 2.23
C ARG A 594 13.56 18.08 3.25
N TRP A 595 14.81 18.52 3.07
CA TRP A 595 15.41 19.53 3.90
C TRP A 595 14.70 20.89 3.81
N LEU A 596 14.38 21.38 2.62
CA LEU A 596 13.64 22.63 2.44
C LEU A 596 12.25 22.58 3.11
N TYR A 597 11.55 21.44 2.97
CA TYR A 597 10.29 21.26 3.67
C TYR A 597 10.46 21.26 5.20
N PHE A 598 11.47 20.57 5.70
CA PHE A 598 11.79 20.57 7.14
C PHE A 598 12.12 21.99 7.64
N LEU A 599 12.98 22.72 6.92
CA LEU A 599 13.29 24.12 7.21
C LEU A 599 12.03 25.00 7.22
N TRP A 600 11.14 24.83 6.24
CA TRP A 600 9.87 25.56 6.19
C TRP A 600 9.01 25.27 7.43
N VAL A 601 8.87 24.01 7.81
CA VAL A 601 8.13 23.64 9.04
C VAL A 601 8.79 24.23 10.28
N THR A 602 10.11 24.22 10.37
CA THR A 602 10.86 24.84 11.48
C THR A 602 10.57 26.34 11.58
N LEU A 603 10.55 27.04 10.46
CA LEU A 603 10.20 28.48 10.43
C LEU A 603 8.74 28.72 10.87
N LEU A 604 7.79 27.88 10.43
CA LEU A 604 6.40 27.98 10.89
C LEU A 604 6.27 27.74 12.39
N VAL A 605 7.01 26.79 12.94
CA VAL A 605 7.06 26.52 14.40
C VAL A 605 7.64 27.72 15.15
N ALA A 606 8.69 28.34 14.62
CA ALA A 606 9.29 29.52 15.23
C ALA A 606 8.32 30.73 15.22
N VAL A 607 7.61 30.96 14.11
CA VAL A 607 6.54 31.98 14.04
C VAL A 607 5.41 31.67 15.03
N ALA A 608 5.04 30.41 15.17
CA ALA A 608 4.03 30.01 16.13
C ALA A 608 4.51 30.24 17.57
N ALA A 609 5.79 30.03 17.87
CA ALA A 609 6.36 30.33 19.18
C ALA A 609 6.29 31.83 19.51
N GLU A 610 6.62 32.68 18.54
CA GLU A 610 6.55 34.15 18.68
C GLU A 610 5.12 34.67 18.94
N LEU A 611 4.13 34.08 18.26
CA LEU A 611 2.73 34.46 18.39
C LEU A 611 2.03 33.81 19.58
N TYR A 612 2.73 32.94 20.33
CA TYR A 612 2.08 32.15 21.39
C TYR A 612 1.58 33.03 22.55
N ASP A 613 2.31 34.05 22.94
CA ASP A 613 1.91 34.95 24.02
C ASP A 613 0.63 35.75 23.69
N THR A 614 0.37 35.97 22.39
CA THR A 614 -0.79 36.73 21.94
C THR A 614 -2.03 35.87 21.66
N LEU A 615 -1.84 34.68 21.09
CA LEU A 615 -2.93 33.83 20.60
C LEU A 615 -3.08 32.49 21.37
N GLY A 616 -2.16 32.18 22.28
CA GLY A 616 -2.18 30.96 23.07
C GLY A 616 -2.22 29.69 22.22
N ALA A 617 -3.00 28.71 22.64
CA ALA A 617 -3.13 27.41 21.96
C ALA A 617 -3.64 27.51 20.49
N TRP A 618 -4.31 28.59 20.12
CA TRP A 618 -4.72 28.81 18.74
C TRP A 618 -3.55 28.92 17.79
N THR A 619 -2.41 29.45 18.24
CA THR A 619 -1.19 29.54 17.43
C THR A 619 -0.71 28.17 17.00
N ILE A 620 -0.69 27.18 17.92
CA ILE A 620 -0.29 25.82 17.62
C ILE A 620 -1.30 25.14 16.70
N ALA A 621 -2.60 25.34 16.94
CA ALA A 621 -3.64 24.78 16.12
C ALA A 621 -3.59 25.31 14.67
N LEU A 622 -3.48 26.62 14.51
CA LEU A 622 -3.33 27.29 13.20
C LEU A 622 -2.02 26.91 12.53
N GLY A 623 -0.92 26.81 13.31
CA GLY A 623 0.38 26.32 12.83
C GLY A 623 0.27 24.91 12.23
N ASN A 624 -0.41 23.98 12.93
CA ASN A 624 -0.65 22.64 12.40
C ASN A 624 -1.46 22.63 11.09
N VAL A 625 -2.52 23.44 11.02
CA VAL A 625 -3.32 23.60 9.79
C VAL A 625 -2.46 24.16 8.66
N LEU A 626 -1.65 25.19 8.95
CA LEU A 626 -0.73 25.80 7.97
C LEU A 626 0.34 24.81 7.50
N VAL A 627 0.90 23.98 8.37
CA VAL A 627 1.85 22.91 8.00
C VAL A 627 1.21 21.95 7.01
N VAL A 628 -0.03 21.52 7.24
CA VAL A 628 -0.74 20.60 6.34
C VAL A 628 -1.03 21.27 4.99
N LEU A 629 -1.56 22.48 4.99
CA LEU A 629 -1.94 23.20 3.77
C LEU A 629 -0.70 23.60 2.95
N SER A 630 0.29 24.21 3.60
CA SER A 630 1.53 24.60 2.94
C SER A 630 2.32 23.38 2.47
N GLY A 631 2.29 22.26 3.22
CA GLY A 631 2.85 21.00 2.81
C GLY A 631 2.21 20.44 1.53
N ALA A 632 0.89 20.50 1.43
CA ALA A 632 0.18 20.12 0.21
C ALA A 632 0.59 21.01 -0.99
N VAL A 633 0.62 22.33 -0.80
CA VAL A 633 1.06 23.27 -1.84
C VAL A 633 2.51 23.01 -2.22
N TYR A 634 3.40 22.87 -1.23
CA TYR A 634 4.83 22.60 -1.46
C TYR A 634 5.04 21.34 -2.31
N PHE A 635 4.43 20.22 -1.95
CA PHE A 635 4.63 18.98 -2.70
C PHE A 635 3.93 18.96 -4.06
N VAL A 636 2.84 19.71 -4.23
CA VAL A 636 2.27 19.97 -5.57
C VAL A 636 3.24 20.75 -6.44
N LEU A 637 3.88 21.79 -5.89
CA LEU A 637 4.89 22.57 -6.62
C LEU A 637 6.12 21.73 -6.96
N VAL A 638 6.60 20.90 -6.02
CA VAL A 638 7.71 19.96 -6.26
C VAL A 638 7.38 18.98 -7.40
N ASP A 639 6.18 18.39 -7.37
CA ASP A 639 5.70 17.48 -8.40
C ASP A 639 5.71 18.14 -9.79
N ARG A 640 5.20 19.36 -9.87
CA ARG A 640 5.20 20.15 -11.11
C ARG A 640 6.60 20.58 -11.55
N ALA A 641 7.45 20.98 -10.62
CA ALA A 641 8.81 21.40 -10.92
C ALA A 641 9.67 20.23 -11.47
N VAL A 642 9.51 19.02 -10.92
CA VAL A 642 10.22 17.83 -11.42
C VAL A 642 9.87 17.49 -12.86
N THR A 643 8.64 17.80 -13.29
CA THR A 643 8.21 17.63 -14.68
C THR A 643 8.45 18.88 -15.56
N ALA A 644 9.19 19.89 -15.03
CA ALA A 644 9.38 21.17 -15.67
C ALA A 644 8.07 21.85 -16.09
N LEU A 645 7.05 21.72 -15.28
CA LEU A 645 5.67 22.24 -15.46
C LEU A 645 4.93 21.66 -16.69
N HIS A 646 5.51 20.69 -17.38
CA HIS A 646 4.88 20.06 -18.53
C HIS A 646 4.15 18.77 -18.12
N PRO A 647 3.01 18.44 -18.72
CA PRO A 647 2.35 17.18 -18.52
C PRO A 647 3.21 16.02 -19.08
N LEU A 648 3.19 14.89 -18.40
CA LEU A 648 3.79 13.68 -18.92
C LEU A 648 3.05 13.21 -20.18
N THR A 649 3.80 12.73 -21.16
CA THR A 649 3.27 12.18 -22.42
C THR A 649 3.55 10.67 -22.47
N PRO A 650 2.77 9.88 -23.22
CA PRO A 650 3.11 8.51 -23.51
C PRO A 650 4.56 8.39 -24.01
N LEU A 651 5.25 7.36 -23.53
CA LEU A 651 6.68 7.19 -23.82
C LEU A 651 7.00 5.71 -24.07
N PHE A 652 7.77 5.46 -25.12
CA PHE A 652 8.41 4.18 -25.43
C PHE A 652 9.91 4.43 -25.58
N CYS A 653 10.72 3.85 -24.70
CA CYS A 653 12.19 4.03 -24.75
C CYS A 653 12.92 2.95 -23.95
N SER A 654 14.23 2.89 -24.13
CA SER A 654 15.11 2.08 -23.29
C SER A 654 15.15 2.61 -21.86
N ILE A 655 15.35 1.74 -20.89
CA ILE A 655 15.64 2.11 -19.49
C ILE A 655 16.97 2.86 -19.34
N TYR A 656 17.82 2.87 -20.37
CA TYR A 656 19.07 3.65 -20.41
C TYR A 656 18.89 5.04 -21.05
N ASP A 657 17.66 5.43 -21.40
CA ASP A 657 17.33 6.74 -21.94
C ASP A 657 17.15 7.78 -20.81
N LEU A 658 17.65 8.98 -21.02
CA LEU A 658 17.48 10.11 -20.09
C LEU A 658 16.00 10.44 -19.84
N ARG A 659 15.11 10.23 -20.83
CA ARG A 659 13.68 10.43 -20.68
C ARG A 659 13.10 9.49 -19.62
N PHE A 660 13.54 8.25 -19.58
CA PHE A 660 13.16 7.30 -18.53
C PHE A 660 13.72 7.72 -17.16
N TRP A 661 14.99 8.14 -17.07
CA TRP A 661 15.57 8.57 -15.78
C TRP A 661 14.87 9.79 -15.20
N ARG A 662 14.29 10.66 -16.04
CA ARG A 662 13.41 11.75 -15.59
C ARG A 662 12.11 11.24 -15.00
N ARG A 663 11.55 10.11 -15.48
CA ARG A 663 10.39 9.44 -14.88
C ARG A 663 10.73 8.86 -13.50
N GLU A 664 11.87 8.17 -13.37
CA GLU A 664 12.35 7.68 -12.07
C GLU A 664 12.49 8.84 -11.07
N ARG A 665 13.04 9.97 -11.49
CA ARG A 665 13.09 11.20 -10.67
C ARG A 665 11.71 11.68 -10.25
N PHE A 666 10.76 11.66 -11.16
CA PHE A 666 9.37 12.05 -10.90
C PHE A 666 8.70 11.14 -9.86
N TRP A 667 8.94 9.83 -9.89
CA TRP A 667 8.38 8.94 -8.87
C TRP A 667 9.05 9.08 -7.51
N LYS A 668 10.33 9.43 -7.49
CA LYS A 668 11.17 9.46 -6.28
C LYS A 668 11.07 10.76 -5.49
N VAL A 669 11.21 11.89 -6.15
CA VAL A 669 11.41 13.19 -5.48
C VAL A 669 10.15 13.74 -4.81
N PRO A 670 8.97 13.77 -5.40
CA PRO A 670 7.76 14.20 -4.73
C PRO A 670 7.41 13.30 -3.52
N SER A 671 6.55 13.77 -2.65
CA SER A 671 5.96 12.99 -1.58
C SER A 671 4.47 12.87 -1.78
N GLU A 672 3.90 11.74 -1.43
CA GLU A 672 2.47 11.47 -1.52
C GLU A 672 1.83 11.27 -0.14
N SER A 673 2.66 11.24 0.91
CA SER A 673 2.19 10.99 2.27
C SER A 673 1.14 12.00 2.75
N TYR A 674 1.22 13.25 2.27
CA TYR A 674 0.24 14.29 2.60
C TYR A 674 -1.16 13.99 2.02
N LEU A 675 -1.25 13.23 0.92
CA LEU A 675 -2.54 12.88 0.30
C LEU A 675 -3.42 12.02 1.20
N LEU A 676 -2.82 11.27 2.13
CA LEU A 676 -3.54 10.38 3.04
C LEU A 676 -4.53 11.13 3.94
N ILE A 677 -4.19 12.36 4.34
CA ILE A 677 -5.04 13.22 5.18
C ILE A 677 -6.34 13.59 4.46
N PHE A 678 -6.28 13.69 3.14
CA PHE A 678 -7.41 14.10 2.30
C PHE A 678 -8.26 12.93 1.80
N ASN A 679 -7.96 11.68 2.19
CA ASN A 679 -8.72 10.51 1.78
C ASN A 679 -10.20 10.62 2.19
N GLY A 680 -11.09 10.44 1.22
CA GLY A 680 -12.54 10.54 1.42
C GLY A 680 -13.03 11.97 1.64
N THR A 681 -12.27 12.98 1.21
CA THR A 681 -12.69 14.40 1.28
C THR A 681 -12.82 15.03 -0.11
N PRO A 682 -13.65 16.08 -0.25
CA PRO A 682 -13.73 16.86 -1.48
C PRO A 682 -12.39 17.50 -1.89
N PHE A 683 -11.55 17.82 -0.92
CA PHE A 683 -10.26 18.49 -1.13
C PHE A 683 -9.29 17.63 -1.95
N LYS A 684 -9.37 16.31 -1.85
CA LYS A 684 -8.51 15.42 -2.62
C LYS A 684 -8.69 15.58 -4.13
N ASN A 685 -9.91 15.82 -4.60
CA ASN A 685 -10.17 16.09 -6.02
C ASN A 685 -9.51 17.39 -6.50
N VAL A 686 -9.45 18.41 -5.64
CA VAL A 686 -8.75 19.66 -5.94
C VAL A 686 -7.25 19.40 -6.08
N ILE A 687 -6.67 18.68 -5.14
CA ILE A 687 -5.24 18.35 -5.17
C ILE A 687 -4.89 17.51 -6.40
N TRP A 688 -5.72 16.53 -6.78
CA TRP A 688 -5.50 15.74 -7.99
C TRP A 688 -5.50 16.61 -9.26
N ARG A 689 -6.40 17.61 -9.35
CA ARG A 689 -6.39 18.58 -10.47
C ARG A 689 -5.12 19.41 -10.48
N LEU A 690 -4.69 19.89 -9.31
CA LEU A 690 -3.42 20.63 -9.17
C LEU A 690 -2.21 19.78 -9.57
N LEU A 691 -2.22 18.48 -9.30
CA LEU A 691 -1.21 17.52 -9.73
C LEU A 691 -1.32 17.12 -11.22
N GLY A 692 -2.37 17.53 -11.93
CA GLY A 692 -2.54 17.32 -13.37
C GLY A 692 -3.37 16.12 -13.77
N VAL A 693 -4.05 15.45 -12.84
CA VAL A 693 -5.06 14.44 -13.16
C VAL A 693 -6.27 15.12 -13.80
N ARG A 694 -6.77 14.56 -14.89
CA ARG A 694 -8.06 14.95 -15.46
C ARG A 694 -9.16 14.25 -14.67
N ILE A 695 -9.60 14.86 -13.57
CA ILE A 695 -10.59 14.26 -12.66
C ILE A 695 -11.90 15.06 -12.69
N GLY A 696 -12.99 14.31 -12.80
CA GLY A 696 -14.37 14.83 -12.82
C GLY A 696 -14.84 15.39 -11.48
N ARG A 697 -16.14 15.62 -11.38
CA ARG A 697 -16.79 16.17 -10.18
C ARG A 697 -17.20 15.05 -9.24
N LYS A 698 -17.19 15.31 -7.92
CA LYS A 698 -17.70 14.44 -6.86
C LYS A 698 -17.11 13.01 -6.86
N VAL A 699 -15.89 12.86 -7.34
CA VAL A 699 -15.17 11.58 -7.26
C VAL A 699 -14.86 11.25 -5.80
N PHE A 700 -15.26 10.06 -5.36
CA PHE A 700 -14.91 9.54 -4.05
C PHE A 700 -13.58 8.78 -4.13
N ASP A 701 -12.60 9.21 -3.36
CA ASP A 701 -11.27 8.57 -3.32
C ASP A 701 -10.86 8.27 -1.88
N ASP A 702 -10.87 7.00 -1.50
CA ASP A 702 -10.50 6.50 -0.17
C ASP A 702 -9.03 6.04 -0.06
N GLY A 703 -8.19 6.43 -1.00
CA GLY A 703 -6.76 6.06 -0.99
C GLY A 703 -6.34 5.30 -2.24
N CYS A 704 -6.83 5.72 -3.40
CA CYS A 704 -6.30 5.30 -4.69
C CYS A 704 -4.92 5.91 -4.93
N TYR A 705 -4.02 5.12 -5.52
CA TYR A 705 -2.69 5.54 -5.93
C TYR A 705 -2.64 5.75 -7.44
N LEU A 706 -2.24 6.95 -7.87
CA LEU A 706 -2.11 7.33 -9.27
C LEU A 706 -0.64 7.62 -9.57
N THR A 707 -0.01 6.82 -10.43
CA THR A 707 1.43 6.93 -10.68
C THR A 707 1.77 8.12 -11.58
N GLU A 708 1.38 8.11 -12.86
CA GLU A 708 1.59 9.19 -13.83
C GLU A 708 0.33 10.05 -13.93
N ARG A 709 0.19 10.99 -13.05
CA ARG A 709 -1.03 11.78 -12.80
C ARG A 709 -1.63 12.42 -14.06
N SER A 710 -0.81 12.99 -14.94
CA SER A 710 -1.28 13.63 -16.17
C SER A 710 -1.65 12.63 -17.30
N LEU A 711 -1.36 11.34 -17.13
CA LEU A 711 -1.80 10.29 -18.05
C LEU A 711 -3.14 9.66 -17.63
N VAL A 712 -3.67 10.04 -16.45
CA VAL A 712 -4.91 9.48 -15.91
C VAL A 712 -6.08 10.41 -16.15
N THR A 713 -7.18 9.86 -16.67
CA THR A 713 -8.47 10.53 -16.78
C THR A 713 -9.51 9.77 -15.97
N ILE A 714 -10.24 10.47 -15.09
CA ILE A 714 -11.30 9.91 -14.24
C ILE A 714 -12.55 10.76 -14.43
N GLY A 715 -13.66 10.12 -14.79
CA GLY A 715 -14.95 10.79 -15.00
C GLY A 715 -15.67 11.19 -13.71
N ASP A 716 -16.84 11.77 -13.86
CA ASP A 716 -17.67 12.25 -12.74
C ASP A 716 -18.18 11.09 -11.88
N GLY A 717 -18.31 11.29 -10.57
CA GLY A 717 -18.96 10.37 -9.66
C GLY A 717 -18.28 9.00 -9.49
N CYS A 718 -17.03 8.84 -9.93
CA CYS A 718 -16.28 7.61 -9.73
C CYS A 718 -16.03 7.31 -8.25
N THR A 719 -15.90 6.02 -7.94
CA THR A 719 -15.65 5.51 -6.59
C THR A 719 -14.35 4.72 -6.57
N LEU A 720 -13.33 5.25 -5.90
CA LEU A 720 -11.99 4.68 -5.83
C LEU A 720 -11.73 4.18 -4.40
N ASN A 721 -11.70 2.86 -4.21
CA ASN A 721 -11.49 2.27 -2.89
C ASN A 721 -10.03 2.26 -2.46
N THR A 722 -9.82 2.03 -1.17
CA THR A 722 -8.50 1.97 -0.54
C THR A 722 -7.59 0.93 -1.21
N GLY A 723 -6.33 1.29 -1.41
CA GLY A 723 -5.32 0.41 -1.97
C GLY A 723 -5.47 0.15 -3.47
N SER A 724 -6.50 0.69 -4.16
CA SER A 724 -6.59 0.63 -5.61
C SER A 724 -5.46 1.42 -6.27
N VAL A 725 -5.05 1.03 -7.47
CA VAL A 725 -3.95 1.65 -8.22
C VAL A 725 -4.34 1.85 -9.66
N VAL A 726 -3.97 3.00 -10.22
CA VAL A 726 -3.92 3.24 -11.66
C VAL A 726 -2.49 3.54 -12.03
N GLN A 727 -1.83 2.60 -12.68
CA GLN A 727 -0.43 2.68 -13.09
C GLN A 727 -0.33 2.80 -14.60
N CYS A 728 0.17 3.95 -15.06
CA CYS A 728 0.25 4.28 -16.48
C CYS A 728 1.60 3.91 -17.12
N HIS A 729 2.34 2.96 -16.56
CA HIS A 729 3.60 2.51 -17.12
C HIS A 729 3.90 1.03 -16.85
N SER A 730 4.83 0.47 -17.60
CA SER A 730 5.58 -0.74 -17.28
C SER A 730 7.04 -0.58 -17.65
N GLN A 731 7.89 -1.36 -17.00
CA GLN A 731 9.27 -1.54 -17.41
C GLN A 731 9.57 -3.03 -17.40
N GLU A 732 9.79 -3.59 -18.56
CA GLU A 732 9.93 -5.03 -18.75
C GLU A 732 11.20 -5.30 -19.54
N ASP A 733 12.10 -6.11 -18.98
CA ASP A 733 13.34 -6.58 -19.65
C ASP A 733 14.15 -5.47 -20.37
N GLY A 734 14.20 -4.26 -19.81
CA GLY A 734 15.00 -3.18 -20.35
C GLY A 734 14.25 -2.14 -21.19
N THR A 735 12.94 -2.30 -21.34
CA THR A 735 12.09 -1.37 -22.09
C THR A 735 11.08 -0.71 -21.18
N PHE A 736 11.00 0.62 -21.23
CA PHE A 736 9.99 1.42 -20.59
C PHE A 736 8.84 1.76 -21.54
N LYS A 737 7.62 1.47 -21.11
CA LYS A 737 6.39 1.77 -21.85
C LYS A 737 5.42 2.53 -20.95
N SER A 738 4.82 3.60 -21.45
CA SER A 738 3.74 4.31 -20.74
C SER A 738 2.69 4.78 -21.71
N ASP A 739 1.42 4.72 -21.27
CA ASP A 739 0.28 5.20 -22.02
C ASP A 739 -0.82 5.70 -21.08
N ARG A 740 -1.83 6.34 -21.65
CA ARG A 740 -2.96 6.90 -20.92
C ARG A 740 -3.91 5.81 -20.45
N SER A 741 -4.52 6.05 -19.27
CA SER A 741 -5.62 5.22 -18.77
C SER A 741 -6.83 6.09 -18.51
N THR A 742 -8.01 5.61 -18.94
CA THR A 742 -9.27 6.35 -18.85
C THR A 742 -10.28 5.53 -18.06
N ILE A 743 -10.83 6.15 -17.04
CA ILE A 743 -11.92 5.62 -16.22
C ILE A 743 -13.10 6.57 -16.43
N ALA A 744 -14.12 6.12 -17.14
CA ALA A 744 -15.29 6.94 -17.44
C ALA A 744 -16.16 7.21 -16.20
N SER A 745 -17.28 7.93 -16.35
CA SER A 745 -18.09 8.37 -15.22
C SER A 745 -18.78 7.22 -14.48
N GLY A 746 -18.97 7.37 -13.18
CA GLY A 746 -19.67 6.39 -12.35
C GLY A 746 -18.93 5.06 -12.10
N CYS A 747 -17.69 4.91 -12.55
CA CYS A 747 -16.94 3.69 -12.37
C CYS A 747 -16.60 3.42 -10.89
N THR A 748 -16.47 2.15 -10.54
CA THR A 748 -16.01 1.70 -9.22
C THR A 748 -14.74 0.88 -9.35
N LEU A 749 -13.65 1.28 -8.67
CA LEU A 749 -12.48 0.46 -8.43
C LEU A 749 -12.57 -0.17 -7.04
N GLY A 750 -12.58 -1.50 -6.94
CA GLY A 750 -12.62 -2.26 -5.70
C GLY A 750 -11.36 -2.10 -4.85
N VAL A 751 -11.43 -2.56 -3.60
CA VAL A 751 -10.30 -2.54 -2.65
C VAL A 751 -9.12 -3.33 -3.26
N GLY A 752 -7.93 -2.71 -3.29
CA GLY A 752 -6.73 -3.36 -3.82
C GLY A 752 -6.74 -3.63 -5.33
N ALA A 753 -7.74 -3.17 -6.08
CA ALA A 753 -7.79 -3.33 -7.53
C ALA A 753 -6.62 -2.62 -8.23
N PHE A 754 -6.15 -3.18 -9.33
CA PHE A 754 -5.02 -2.64 -10.08
C PHE A 754 -5.39 -2.46 -11.56
N VAL A 755 -5.25 -1.24 -12.06
CA VAL A 755 -5.48 -0.86 -13.45
C VAL A 755 -4.15 -0.50 -14.09
N HIS A 756 -3.80 -1.20 -15.18
CA HIS A 756 -2.56 -0.95 -15.90
C HIS A 756 -2.72 0.13 -16.98
N TYR A 757 -1.63 0.50 -17.67
CA TYR A 757 -1.63 1.51 -18.72
C TYR A 757 -2.43 1.07 -19.96
N GLY A 758 -2.93 2.05 -20.70
CA GLY A 758 -3.70 1.82 -21.92
C GLY A 758 -5.12 1.30 -21.67
N VAL A 759 -5.56 1.20 -20.43
CA VAL A 759 -6.88 0.68 -20.07
C VAL A 759 -7.93 1.78 -20.27
N ALA A 760 -9.09 1.36 -20.82
CA ALA A 760 -10.31 2.16 -20.91
C ALA A 760 -11.47 1.45 -20.21
N MET A 761 -12.02 2.08 -19.18
CA MET A 761 -13.25 1.62 -18.52
C MET A 761 -14.42 2.51 -18.94
N GLY A 762 -15.47 1.89 -19.48
CA GLY A 762 -16.72 2.56 -19.87
C GLY A 762 -17.54 3.02 -18.67
N ASP A 763 -18.53 3.89 -18.91
CA ASP A 763 -19.38 4.48 -17.87
C ASP A 763 -20.03 3.40 -16.97
N GLY A 764 -20.00 3.65 -15.67
CA GLY A 764 -20.61 2.75 -14.69
C GLY A 764 -19.95 1.37 -14.55
N ALA A 765 -18.78 1.14 -15.17
CA ALA A 765 -18.08 -0.13 -15.06
C ALA A 765 -17.55 -0.36 -13.65
N VAL A 766 -17.52 -1.62 -13.22
CA VAL A 766 -17.11 -2.03 -11.89
C VAL A 766 -15.95 -3.01 -11.96
N LEU A 767 -14.86 -2.71 -11.28
CA LEU A 767 -13.77 -3.62 -11.06
C LEU A 767 -13.80 -4.14 -9.61
N ALA A 768 -13.96 -5.45 -9.45
CA ALA A 768 -14.09 -6.10 -8.15
C ALA A 768 -12.85 -5.95 -7.27
N PRO A 769 -12.94 -6.20 -5.94
CA PRO A 769 -11.79 -6.18 -5.07
C PRO A 769 -10.65 -7.07 -5.55
N ASP A 770 -9.42 -6.64 -5.33
CA ASP A 770 -8.16 -7.32 -5.65
C ASP A 770 -7.96 -7.72 -7.13
N SER A 771 -8.80 -7.22 -8.02
CA SER A 771 -8.78 -7.54 -9.44
C SER A 771 -7.68 -6.80 -10.20
N PHE A 772 -7.20 -7.38 -11.28
CA PHE A 772 -6.12 -6.81 -12.10
C PHE A 772 -6.55 -6.68 -13.56
N LEU A 773 -6.71 -5.44 -14.04
CA LEU A 773 -6.85 -5.13 -15.47
C LEU A 773 -5.47 -5.02 -16.11
N MET A 774 -5.24 -5.87 -17.08
CA MET A 774 -3.99 -5.88 -17.83
C MET A 774 -3.89 -4.68 -18.77
N LYS A 775 -2.68 -4.43 -19.27
CA LYS A 775 -2.41 -3.34 -20.22
C LYS A 775 -3.30 -3.42 -21.46
N GLY A 776 -3.85 -2.27 -21.86
CA GLY A 776 -4.64 -2.13 -23.09
C GLY A 776 -6.05 -2.73 -23.05
N GLU A 777 -6.53 -3.20 -21.91
CA GLU A 777 -7.88 -3.74 -21.82
C GLU A 777 -8.96 -2.67 -21.92
N VAL A 778 -10.07 -3.05 -22.53
CA VAL A 778 -11.26 -2.20 -22.65
C VAL A 778 -12.42 -2.86 -21.93
N VAL A 779 -12.91 -2.23 -20.86
CA VAL A 779 -14.06 -2.67 -20.09
C VAL A 779 -15.31 -1.99 -20.62
N PRO A 780 -16.36 -2.73 -21.07
CA PRO A 780 -17.58 -2.12 -21.56
C PRO A 780 -18.32 -1.30 -20.48
N PRO A 781 -19.19 -0.34 -20.86
CA PRO A 781 -20.04 0.37 -19.92
C PRO A 781 -20.93 -0.60 -19.13
N HIS A 782 -21.10 -0.29 -17.84
CA HIS A 782 -21.92 -1.05 -16.89
C HIS A 782 -21.50 -2.51 -16.69
N ALA A 783 -20.37 -2.94 -17.26
CA ALA A 783 -19.85 -4.29 -17.09
C ALA A 783 -19.19 -4.46 -15.69
N GLN A 784 -19.38 -5.63 -15.13
CA GLN A 784 -18.71 -6.04 -13.89
C GLN A 784 -17.57 -6.98 -14.21
N TRP A 785 -16.35 -6.59 -13.80
CA TRP A 785 -15.14 -7.35 -14.03
C TRP A 785 -14.49 -7.73 -12.71
N GLY A 786 -13.92 -8.93 -12.66
CA GLY A 786 -13.27 -9.44 -11.46
C GLY A 786 -12.21 -10.48 -11.76
N GLY A 787 -11.30 -10.62 -10.81
CA GLY A 787 -10.26 -11.63 -10.84
C GLY A 787 -8.87 -11.12 -11.22
N ASN A 788 -7.91 -12.01 -11.18
CA ASN A 788 -6.53 -11.75 -11.56
C ASN A 788 -6.04 -12.86 -12.54
N PRO A 789 -5.91 -12.57 -13.84
CA PRO A 789 -6.35 -11.38 -14.58
C PRO A 789 -7.88 -11.19 -14.53
N ALA A 790 -8.33 -9.94 -14.62
CA ALA A 790 -9.75 -9.64 -14.57
C ALA A 790 -10.49 -10.12 -15.84
N ARG A 791 -11.72 -10.58 -15.64
CA ARG A 791 -12.65 -10.95 -16.73
C ARG A 791 -14.05 -10.49 -16.36
N GLN A 792 -14.91 -10.45 -17.34
CA GLN A 792 -16.32 -10.12 -17.10
C GLN A 792 -16.97 -11.21 -16.22
N THR A 793 -17.59 -10.77 -15.12
CA THR A 793 -18.25 -11.64 -14.14
C THR A 793 -19.76 -11.41 -14.10
N GLY A 794 -20.25 -10.29 -14.63
CA GLY A 794 -21.64 -9.91 -14.69
C GLY A 794 -21.84 -8.59 -15.45
N GLY A 795 -23.06 -8.13 -15.57
CA GLY A 795 -23.46 -6.92 -16.28
C GLY A 795 -24.44 -7.25 -17.41
N ARG A 796 -25.16 -6.23 -17.93
CA ARG A 796 -26.02 -6.40 -19.11
C ARG A 796 -25.17 -6.85 -20.29
N ASP A 797 -25.62 -7.86 -21.00
CA ASP A 797 -25.01 -8.29 -22.25
C ASP A 797 -24.89 -7.11 -23.21
N ALA A 798 -23.65 -6.89 -23.70
CA ALA A 798 -23.29 -5.76 -24.55
C ALA A 798 -23.89 -5.84 -25.96
N GLY A 799 -25.04 -6.47 -26.10
CA GLY A 799 -25.76 -6.65 -27.38
C GLY A 799 -26.63 -5.47 -27.81
N GLU A 800 -26.97 -4.58 -26.90
CA GLU A 800 -27.87 -3.44 -27.26
C GLU A 800 -27.20 -2.11 -26.85
N GLY A 801 -26.54 -1.44 -27.81
CA GLY A 801 -26.25 -0.04 -27.68
C GLY A 801 -24.87 0.50 -28.07
N TRP A 802 -24.15 -0.10 -29.01
CA TRP A 802 -23.04 0.56 -29.68
C TRP A 802 -23.40 0.87 -31.15
N ARG A 803 -24.05 2.00 -31.40
CA ARG A 803 -24.09 2.67 -32.70
C ARG A 803 -23.32 4.00 -32.60
#